data_d4ee87778fb603c02c9f3df3db09f9c3
#
_entry.id   d4ee87778fb603c02c9f3df3db09f9c3
#
_cell.length_a   1.000
_cell.length_b   1.000
_cell.length_c   1.000
_cell.angle_alpha   90.00
_cell.angle_beta   90.00
_cell.angle_gamma   90.00
#
_symmetry.space_group_name_H-M   'P 1'
#
loop_
_entity.id
_entity.type
_entity.pdbx_description
1 polymer ?
#
loop_
_entity_poly.entity_id
_entity_poly.type
_entity_poly.pdbx_seq_one_letter_code
_entity_poly.pdbx_strand_id
1 'polypeptide(L)'
;MLKDPRVVPVLPTNSSYQKFLHSLGPNEWMITAWDDSLLVGARAVAPFPDSVEFKSFSDVVQRVGMLLRDPTSSLATGAQIEAAIEAACLTLPEDSPFYESRLHRGFHQSLYETLEEMRQWGIHTLDIEEVAAASPDPAFSKWMLSLAHVSERCEETLGQMGRFLLTRVLQRQLHRSLPPGATIDPLPRLLVLAGNKRAPAFCRWLRWVASLGCEVIVVVETLGNGNSLFGHANRVAEDMGCTLETPFSSLWTQGLFVPGSDLPDHTPEVVIKTCPDLPTEAEWAIRETMRAMDAGTPPDEISLVVLDGQRHVPYLLWASQMHKLPIEARFRWPLKSNSFIRFLLDLLKVLSGSDVRELVPILSSSYLQSDRELHGQFREIIFKASTSSQPWLSLLNALREKFETVPWLGQFVEWRLQNMAERRSMSDWGQEFRKFMLMEPIPDKILSHESLTQDRDVRAKNRAETLLNHHASVYDASQSPSLTLPEFISRIDKIWGQEEWILPVQAPMGVRLITDVSQAPLTRVAIVLGVTEGVLPSRRTEDSVLPDVYRHEINRLLPEHPDLRDSFAKAQEDREKFVRVCSLPSEKLILMSALASEDSLYTPSGYLDEVRRVAEGRCVHEDFTGQEPIPSAEACVTPRDLRLRRALDAEEKWSWNPVLQSESASSLVRADLSTPIRPREFAAVLECPFASACRHRLELKDRKQRDMWKAYANMPARARLGQQPDRDQAERAMEAGIKEAIEEIAPHIHPGQLTRVDRALRIAADRWIDREFGLREMWNLTPNNVKHHVPLGDESGTRSRITLKSGRKLEFKYRFDTLIQIPEASVGVQYGRSNPIKSAGADDDSGSVPLLDRPSAFECVLVMMLLAGRDKNAALLFDSQATTLGLSVIADDVPSFLKAKHPEVIFKQQRFRGVRNEIIRAVMAVLESGAESLISGNMTPNPGAHCDGCSYGDLCRSAHRGGAKAEASA
;
A
#
# COMPACT_ATOMS: atom_id res chain seq x y z
N MET A 1 -42.76 -9.70 26.45
CA MET A 1 -42.58 -8.32 26.92
C MET A 1 -41.78 -7.62 25.85
N LEU A 2 -42.35 -6.60 25.23
CA LEU A 2 -41.62 -5.72 24.30
C LEU A 2 -40.53 -5.03 25.14
N LYS A 3 -39.27 -5.09 24.73
CA LYS A 3 -38.20 -4.35 25.35
C LYS A 3 -38.16 -2.96 24.74
N ASP A 4 -38.36 -1.94 25.56
CA ASP A 4 -38.20 -0.56 25.09
C ASP A 4 -36.73 -0.35 24.65
N PRO A 5 -36.50 0.41 23.59
CA PRO A 5 -35.15 0.75 23.21
C PRO A 5 -34.46 1.58 24.29
N ARG A 6 -33.14 1.43 24.41
CA ARG A 6 -32.37 2.15 25.41
C ARG A 6 -31.34 3.06 24.73
N VAL A 7 -31.19 4.27 25.29
CA VAL A 7 -30.11 5.19 24.87
C VAL A 7 -29.13 5.31 26.03
N VAL A 8 -27.86 4.98 25.74
CA VAL A 8 -26.80 4.96 26.75
C VAL A 8 -25.76 6.03 26.42
N PRO A 9 -25.55 7.00 27.31
CA PRO A 9 -24.52 8.01 27.13
C PRO A 9 -23.13 7.46 27.44
N VAL A 10 -22.16 7.84 26.63
CA VAL A 10 -20.74 7.62 26.90
C VAL A 10 -19.98 8.93 26.72
N LEU A 11 -18.82 9.03 27.37
CA LEU A 11 -17.93 10.14 27.10
C LEU A 11 -17.27 9.95 25.72
N PRO A 12 -16.89 11.01 25.03
CA PRO A 12 -16.26 10.93 23.69
C PRO A 12 -14.82 10.42 23.78
N THR A 13 -14.61 9.29 24.45
CA THR A 13 -13.30 8.64 24.64
C THR A 13 -13.40 7.14 24.36
N ASN A 14 -12.36 6.60 23.78
CA ASN A 14 -12.31 5.16 23.49
C ASN A 14 -12.30 4.29 24.75
N SER A 15 -11.76 4.81 25.85
CA SER A 15 -11.83 4.17 27.16
C SER A 15 -13.28 4.01 27.65
N SER A 16 -14.15 4.99 27.39
CA SER A 16 -15.57 4.92 27.74
C SER A 16 -16.30 3.88 26.88
N TYR A 17 -16.03 3.85 25.60
CA TYR A 17 -16.54 2.80 24.71
C TYR A 17 -16.07 1.41 25.16
N GLN A 18 -14.79 1.26 25.47
CA GLN A 18 -14.26 -0.01 25.97
C GLN A 18 -14.96 -0.48 27.23
N LYS A 19 -15.08 0.40 28.25
CA LYS A 19 -15.76 0.08 29.51
C LYS A 19 -17.20 -0.32 29.26
N PHE A 20 -17.89 0.39 28.36
CA PHE A 20 -19.26 0.06 27.99
C PHE A 20 -19.35 -1.31 27.32
N LEU A 21 -18.50 -1.58 26.29
CA LEU A 21 -18.48 -2.87 25.60
C LEU A 21 -18.15 -4.04 26.56
N HIS A 22 -17.24 -3.84 27.51
CA HIS A 22 -16.94 -4.81 28.55
C HIS A 22 -18.18 -5.10 29.44
N SER A 23 -19.01 -4.09 29.73
CA SER A 23 -20.20 -4.25 30.55
C SER A 23 -21.29 -5.10 29.93
N LEU A 24 -21.28 -5.26 28.59
CA LEU A 24 -22.28 -6.05 27.86
C LEU A 24 -22.09 -7.57 28.01
N GLY A 25 -20.90 -7.99 28.43
CA GLY A 25 -20.56 -9.43 28.55
C GLY A 25 -20.47 -10.16 27.22
N PRO A 26 -20.19 -11.46 27.20
CA PRO A 26 -20.03 -12.26 25.99
C PRO A 26 -21.39 -12.71 25.42
N ASN A 27 -22.28 -11.77 25.16
CA ASN A 27 -23.58 -12.03 24.54
C ASN A 27 -23.48 -11.86 23.01
N GLU A 28 -24.36 -12.53 22.29
CA GLU A 28 -24.49 -12.42 20.84
C GLU A 28 -25.07 -11.05 20.44
N TRP A 29 -24.22 -10.02 20.42
CA TRP A 29 -24.55 -8.69 19.96
C TRP A 29 -24.14 -8.50 18.51
N MET A 30 -25.02 -7.89 17.73
CA MET A 30 -24.66 -7.28 16.44
C MET A 30 -24.38 -5.80 16.68
N ILE A 31 -23.13 -5.40 16.48
CA ILE A 31 -22.70 -4.01 16.64
C ILE A 31 -22.69 -3.34 15.26
N THR A 32 -23.34 -2.20 15.19
CA THR A 32 -23.32 -1.32 14.02
C THR A 32 -23.08 0.13 14.42
N ALA A 33 -22.80 0.98 13.47
CA ALA A 33 -22.65 2.42 13.70
C ALA A 33 -23.29 3.23 12.57
N TRP A 34 -23.66 4.46 12.86
CA TRP A 34 -24.09 5.42 11.83
C TRP A 34 -22.90 5.93 10.98
N ASP A 35 -21.68 5.73 11.49
CA ASP A 35 -20.44 6.03 10.81
C ASP A 35 -19.51 4.82 10.92
N ASP A 36 -19.04 4.35 9.77
CA ASP A 36 -18.15 3.20 9.69
C ASP A 36 -16.81 3.41 10.43
N SER A 37 -16.39 4.66 10.60
CA SER A 37 -15.21 5.03 11.38
C SER A 37 -15.35 4.66 12.86
N LEU A 38 -16.54 4.91 13.44
CA LEU A 38 -16.86 4.48 14.81
C LEU A 38 -16.86 2.96 14.95
N LEU A 39 -17.35 2.25 13.94
CA LEU A 39 -17.34 0.80 13.92
C LEU A 39 -15.93 0.22 13.95
N VAL A 40 -15.01 0.83 13.19
CA VAL A 40 -13.59 0.47 13.18
C VAL A 40 -12.95 0.71 14.55
N GLY A 41 -13.20 1.87 15.15
CA GLY A 41 -12.71 2.21 16.50
C GLY A 41 -13.24 1.26 17.58
N ALA A 42 -14.55 1.01 17.59
CA ALA A 42 -15.19 0.09 18.51
C ALA A 42 -14.64 -1.34 18.39
N ARG A 43 -14.41 -1.82 17.18
CA ARG A 43 -13.79 -3.14 16.93
C ARG A 43 -12.36 -3.22 17.47
N ALA A 44 -11.61 -2.12 17.41
CA ALA A 44 -10.24 -2.06 17.93
C ALA A 44 -10.17 -2.14 19.46
N VAL A 45 -11.23 -1.72 20.18
CA VAL A 45 -11.27 -1.69 21.64
C VAL A 45 -12.18 -2.77 22.25
N ALA A 46 -12.85 -3.56 21.41
CA ALA A 46 -13.74 -4.62 21.86
C ALA A 46 -12.98 -5.75 22.57
N PRO A 47 -13.43 -6.20 23.75
CA PRO A 47 -12.74 -7.22 24.54
C PRO A 47 -12.85 -8.63 23.94
N PHE A 48 -13.91 -8.88 23.16
CA PHE A 48 -14.21 -10.18 22.57
C PHE A 48 -14.58 -10.02 21.08
N PRO A 49 -13.61 -9.63 20.21
CA PRO A 49 -13.91 -9.33 18.81
C PRO A 49 -14.49 -10.52 18.03
N ASP A 50 -14.22 -11.76 18.46
CA ASP A 50 -14.70 -12.98 17.80
C ASP A 50 -16.10 -13.42 18.21
N SER A 51 -16.62 -12.93 19.35
CA SER A 51 -17.97 -13.21 19.86
C SER A 51 -19.01 -12.18 19.46
N VAL A 52 -18.61 -11.13 18.75
CA VAL A 52 -19.45 -9.99 18.39
C VAL A 52 -19.42 -9.80 16.88
N GLU A 53 -20.59 -9.68 16.29
CA GLU A 53 -20.72 -9.44 14.85
C GLU A 53 -20.72 -7.94 14.54
N PHE A 54 -19.66 -7.42 13.95
CA PHE A 54 -19.57 -6.03 13.48
C PHE A 54 -20.08 -5.92 12.05
N LYS A 55 -21.12 -5.14 11.80
CA LYS A 55 -21.76 -4.93 10.51
C LYS A 55 -21.99 -3.44 10.23
N SER A 56 -21.90 -3.04 8.97
CA SER A 56 -22.36 -1.71 8.57
C SER A 56 -23.86 -1.55 8.85
N PHE A 57 -24.33 -0.32 9.02
CA PHE A 57 -25.75 -0.07 9.25
C PHE A 57 -26.60 -0.54 8.04
N SER A 58 -26.10 -0.37 6.84
CA SER A 58 -26.71 -0.88 5.61
C SER A 58 -26.85 -2.40 5.59
N ASP A 59 -25.84 -3.15 6.06
CA ASP A 59 -25.93 -4.62 6.15
C ASP A 59 -27.00 -5.07 7.15
N VAL A 60 -27.14 -4.35 8.26
CA VAL A 60 -28.17 -4.63 9.25
C VAL A 60 -29.56 -4.41 8.65
N VAL A 61 -29.76 -3.30 7.92
CA VAL A 61 -31.02 -2.99 7.24
C VAL A 61 -31.36 -4.04 6.19
N GLN A 62 -30.37 -4.47 5.39
CA GLN A 62 -30.56 -5.55 4.44
C GLN A 62 -30.92 -6.88 5.10
N ARG A 63 -30.26 -7.23 6.21
CA ARG A 63 -30.55 -8.45 6.97
C ARG A 63 -31.98 -8.46 7.51
N VAL A 64 -32.43 -7.32 8.06
CA VAL A 64 -33.85 -7.17 8.49
C VAL A 64 -34.79 -7.31 7.30
N GLY A 65 -34.46 -6.70 6.17
CA GLY A 65 -35.22 -6.83 4.92
C GLY A 65 -35.34 -8.28 4.44
N MET A 66 -34.26 -9.05 4.49
CA MET A 66 -34.27 -10.49 4.14
C MET A 66 -35.19 -11.28 5.06
N LEU A 67 -35.15 -11.03 6.37
CA LEU A 67 -36.05 -11.67 7.36
C LEU A 67 -37.53 -11.32 7.08
N LEU A 68 -37.80 -10.12 6.64
CA LEU A 68 -39.13 -9.65 6.25
C LEU A 68 -39.55 -10.13 4.84
N ARG A 69 -38.71 -10.89 4.16
CA ARG A 69 -38.90 -11.30 2.76
C ARG A 69 -39.17 -10.11 1.84
N ASP A 70 -38.35 -9.04 2.03
CA ASP A 70 -38.44 -7.83 1.19
C ASP A 70 -37.53 -7.98 -0.04
N PRO A 71 -38.10 -8.16 -1.25
CA PRO A 71 -37.29 -8.26 -2.47
C PRO A 71 -36.58 -6.94 -2.82
N THR A 72 -36.97 -5.83 -2.20
CA THR A 72 -36.40 -4.49 -2.44
C THR A 72 -35.30 -4.12 -1.46
N SER A 73 -34.69 -5.11 -0.79
CA SER A 73 -33.60 -4.88 0.15
C SER A 73 -32.25 -4.60 -0.51
N SER A 74 -32.16 -4.65 -1.84
CA SER A 74 -30.91 -4.42 -2.57
C SER A 74 -30.54 -2.94 -2.59
N LEU A 75 -29.56 -2.55 -1.79
CA LEU A 75 -29.11 -1.16 -1.68
C LEU A 75 -28.25 -0.73 -2.86
N ALA A 76 -28.40 0.53 -3.24
CA ALA A 76 -27.50 1.20 -4.16
C ALA A 76 -26.16 1.50 -3.47
N THR A 77 -25.05 1.35 -4.18
CA THR A 77 -23.72 1.79 -3.70
C THR A 77 -23.56 3.30 -3.86
N GLY A 78 -22.67 3.94 -3.09
CA GLY A 78 -22.38 5.37 -3.22
C GLY A 78 -22.06 5.75 -4.68
N ALA A 79 -21.22 4.97 -5.36
CA ALA A 79 -20.89 5.20 -6.76
C ALA A 79 -22.12 5.12 -7.71
N GLN A 80 -23.10 4.25 -7.42
CA GLN A 80 -24.34 4.20 -8.20
C GLN A 80 -25.23 5.41 -7.93
N ILE A 81 -25.28 5.87 -6.68
CA ILE A 81 -26.07 7.07 -6.31
C ILE A 81 -25.47 8.32 -6.97
N GLU A 82 -24.14 8.51 -6.89
CA GLU A 82 -23.44 9.61 -7.55
C GLU A 82 -23.67 9.61 -9.07
N ALA A 83 -23.55 8.45 -9.71
CA ALA A 83 -23.80 8.31 -11.14
C ALA A 83 -25.27 8.61 -11.50
N ALA A 84 -26.22 8.20 -10.64
CA ALA A 84 -27.64 8.48 -10.85
C ALA A 84 -27.97 9.97 -10.69
N ILE A 85 -27.34 10.66 -9.74
CA ILE A 85 -27.46 12.13 -9.60
C ILE A 85 -26.86 12.83 -10.82
N GLU A 86 -25.69 12.41 -11.28
CA GLU A 86 -25.07 12.98 -12.49
C GLU A 86 -25.99 12.80 -13.71
N ALA A 87 -26.55 11.60 -13.89
CA ALA A 87 -27.51 11.33 -14.96
C ALA A 87 -28.78 12.18 -14.84
N ALA A 88 -29.30 12.35 -13.62
CA ALA A 88 -30.47 13.18 -13.34
C ALA A 88 -30.19 14.66 -13.65
N CYS A 89 -28.98 15.17 -13.33
CA CYS A 89 -28.60 16.54 -13.67
C CYS A 89 -28.64 16.83 -15.18
N LEU A 90 -28.34 15.84 -16.01
CA LEU A 90 -28.39 15.98 -17.47
C LEU A 90 -29.83 16.18 -18.00
N THR A 91 -30.85 15.83 -17.22
CA THR A 91 -32.27 15.97 -17.58
C THR A 91 -32.92 17.27 -17.08
N LEU A 92 -32.16 18.12 -16.39
CA LEU A 92 -32.63 19.38 -15.87
C LEU A 92 -33.09 20.29 -17.00
N PRO A 93 -34.26 20.93 -16.87
CA PRO A 93 -34.80 21.84 -17.88
C PRO A 93 -33.94 23.13 -17.94
N GLU A 94 -33.92 23.78 -19.11
CA GLU A 94 -33.08 24.97 -19.36
C GLU A 94 -33.38 26.16 -18.42
N ASP A 95 -34.62 26.21 -17.94
CA ASP A 95 -35.02 27.25 -17.00
C ASP A 95 -34.71 26.95 -15.53
N SER A 96 -34.15 25.76 -15.23
CA SER A 96 -33.73 25.40 -13.88
C SER A 96 -32.57 26.27 -13.40
N PRO A 97 -32.58 26.74 -12.12
CA PRO A 97 -31.46 27.44 -11.54
C PRO A 97 -30.18 26.60 -11.49
N PHE A 98 -30.28 25.27 -11.62
CA PHE A 98 -29.15 24.33 -11.64
C PHE A 98 -28.60 24.06 -13.05
N TYR A 99 -29.26 24.56 -14.10
CA TYR A 99 -28.94 24.21 -15.48
C TYR A 99 -27.49 24.53 -15.87
N GLU A 100 -26.98 25.71 -15.51
CA GLU A 100 -25.61 26.12 -15.80
C GLU A 100 -24.58 25.25 -15.04
N SER A 101 -24.92 24.82 -13.83
CA SER A 101 -24.05 24.01 -12.98
C SER A 101 -24.13 22.52 -13.24
N ARG A 102 -25.09 22.04 -14.07
CA ARG A 102 -25.41 20.63 -14.28
C ARG A 102 -24.27 19.73 -14.76
N LEU A 103 -23.20 20.33 -15.32
CA LEU A 103 -22.02 19.60 -15.79
C LEU A 103 -20.84 19.70 -14.81
N HIS A 104 -20.94 20.55 -13.78
CA HIS A 104 -19.85 20.77 -12.85
C HIS A 104 -19.80 19.68 -11.77
N ARG A 105 -18.60 19.08 -11.64
CA ARG A 105 -18.36 18.00 -10.69
C ARG A 105 -18.66 18.38 -9.24
N GLY A 106 -18.19 19.55 -8.80
CA GLY A 106 -18.39 20.00 -7.42
C GLY A 106 -19.87 20.14 -7.08
N PHE A 107 -20.68 20.50 -8.05
CA PHE A 107 -22.13 20.61 -7.91
C PHE A 107 -22.80 19.23 -7.70
N HIS A 108 -22.39 18.19 -8.45
CA HIS A 108 -22.93 16.84 -8.25
C HIS A 108 -22.60 16.30 -6.85
N GLN A 109 -21.39 16.57 -6.36
CA GLN A 109 -20.99 16.18 -5.02
C GLN A 109 -21.80 16.91 -3.95
N SER A 110 -21.98 18.23 -4.09
CA SER A 110 -22.81 19.02 -3.17
C SER A 110 -24.27 18.56 -3.19
N LEU A 111 -24.81 18.24 -4.38
CA LEU A 111 -26.16 17.66 -4.50
C LEU A 111 -26.29 16.32 -3.77
N TYR A 112 -25.29 15.43 -3.94
CA TYR A 112 -25.29 14.14 -3.25
C TYR A 112 -25.32 14.33 -1.73
N GLU A 113 -24.43 15.16 -1.20
CA GLU A 113 -24.32 15.44 0.23
C GLU A 113 -25.58 16.09 0.78
N THR A 114 -26.14 17.08 0.07
CA THR A 114 -27.37 17.77 0.47
C THR A 114 -28.58 16.83 0.48
N LEU A 115 -28.78 16.08 -0.60
CA LEU A 115 -29.90 15.14 -0.69
C LEU A 115 -29.80 14.01 0.34
N GLU A 116 -28.58 13.54 0.62
CA GLU A 116 -28.35 12.51 1.63
C GLU A 116 -28.60 13.06 3.04
N GLU A 117 -28.15 14.32 3.35
CA GLU A 117 -28.47 15.01 4.59
C GLU A 117 -29.99 15.13 4.76
N MET A 118 -30.72 15.67 3.78
CA MET A 118 -32.17 15.82 3.83
C MET A 118 -32.87 14.49 4.12
N ARG A 119 -32.47 13.42 3.43
CA ARG A 119 -33.05 12.07 3.61
C ARG A 119 -32.77 11.49 5.01
N GLN A 120 -31.58 11.69 5.56
CA GLN A 120 -31.25 11.27 6.93
C GLN A 120 -32.12 12.01 7.96
N TRP A 121 -32.47 13.26 7.67
CA TRP A 121 -33.41 14.05 8.48
C TRP A 121 -34.87 13.69 8.23
N GLY A 122 -35.11 12.82 7.25
CA GLY A 122 -36.46 12.30 6.94
C GLY A 122 -37.25 13.16 5.96
N ILE A 123 -36.56 14.09 5.28
CA ILE A 123 -37.15 14.92 4.22
C ILE A 123 -36.91 14.21 2.90
N HIS A 124 -37.98 13.88 2.22
CA HIS A 124 -37.97 13.12 0.97
C HIS A 124 -38.48 13.96 -0.20
N THR A 125 -38.50 13.41 -1.41
CA THR A 125 -38.89 14.14 -2.62
C THR A 125 -40.29 14.78 -2.52
N LEU A 126 -41.27 14.09 -1.95
CA LEU A 126 -42.62 14.64 -1.75
C LEU A 126 -42.61 15.83 -0.76
N ASP A 127 -41.84 15.77 0.31
CA ASP A 127 -41.71 16.86 1.27
C ASP A 127 -41.10 18.10 0.61
N ILE A 128 -40.09 17.88 -0.28
CA ILE A 128 -39.45 18.96 -1.06
C ILE A 128 -40.48 19.64 -1.99
N GLU A 129 -41.34 18.86 -2.66
CA GLU A 129 -42.42 19.37 -3.51
C GLU A 129 -43.48 20.14 -2.70
N GLU A 130 -43.84 19.64 -1.52
CA GLU A 130 -44.75 20.31 -0.59
C GLU A 130 -44.19 21.67 -0.14
N VAL A 131 -42.93 21.73 0.24
CA VAL A 131 -42.23 22.97 0.58
C VAL A 131 -42.21 23.94 -0.59
N ALA A 132 -41.95 23.44 -1.81
CA ALA A 132 -41.97 24.27 -3.01
C ALA A 132 -43.36 24.86 -3.29
N ALA A 133 -44.43 24.10 -3.05
CA ALA A 133 -45.79 24.53 -3.22
C ALA A 133 -46.29 25.51 -2.13
N ALA A 134 -45.79 25.35 -0.91
CA ALA A 134 -46.19 26.16 0.25
C ALA A 134 -45.44 27.52 0.34
N SER A 135 -44.33 27.69 -0.35
CA SER A 135 -43.55 28.90 -0.28
C SER A 135 -44.14 30.03 -1.14
N PRO A 136 -44.24 31.26 -0.64
CA PRO A 136 -44.63 32.44 -1.40
C PRO A 136 -43.49 32.99 -2.30
N ASP A 137 -42.24 32.54 -2.14
CA ASP A 137 -41.12 32.98 -2.95
C ASP A 137 -40.96 32.09 -4.21
N PRO A 138 -41.21 32.65 -5.42
CA PRO A 138 -41.05 31.91 -6.66
C PRO A 138 -39.65 31.41 -6.95
N ALA A 139 -38.59 32.15 -6.49
CA ALA A 139 -37.23 31.76 -6.70
C ALA A 139 -36.89 30.53 -5.85
N PHE A 140 -37.25 30.54 -4.58
CA PHE A 140 -37.12 29.38 -3.70
C PHE A 140 -37.94 28.18 -4.20
N SER A 141 -39.23 28.38 -4.59
CA SER A 141 -40.05 27.30 -5.13
C SER A 141 -39.40 26.63 -6.35
N LYS A 142 -38.88 27.42 -7.29
CA LYS A 142 -38.22 26.92 -8.48
C LYS A 142 -36.91 26.15 -8.12
N TRP A 143 -36.19 26.63 -7.13
CA TRP A 143 -34.98 25.97 -6.59
C TRP A 143 -35.33 24.60 -5.99
N MET A 144 -36.36 24.54 -5.16
CA MET A 144 -36.83 23.29 -4.54
C MET A 144 -37.38 22.30 -5.58
N LEU A 145 -38.13 22.76 -6.57
CA LEU A 145 -38.61 21.89 -7.67
C LEU A 145 -37.44 21.30 -8.46
N SER A 146 -36.38 22.06 -8.68
CA SER A 146 -35.19 21.53 -9.35
C SER A 146 -34.47 20.48 -8.51
N LEU A 147 -34.43 20.64 -7.20
CA LEU A 147 -33.88 19.67 -6.26
C LEU A 147 -34.74 18.39 -6.19
N ALA A 148 -36.10 18.55 -6.18
CA ALA A 148 -37.03 17.46 -6.24
C ALA A 148 -36.88 16.66 -7.54
N HIS A 149 -36.76 17.33 -8.68
CA HIS A 149 -36.51 16.71 -9.97
C HIS A 149 -35.27 15.81 -9.98
N VAL A 150 -34.12 16.30 -9.46
CA VAL A 150 -32.90 15.50 -9.38
C VAL A 150 -33.12 14.29 -8.45
N SER A 151 -33.74 14.50 -7.30
CA SER A 151 -34.02 13.42 -6.33
C SER A 151 -34.91 12.34 -6.94
N GLU A 152 -36.00 12.71 -7.60
CA GLU A 152 -36.97 11.80 -8.27
C GLU A 152 -36.28 10.99 -9.37
N ARG A 153 -35.56 11.66 -10.29
CA ARG A 153 -34.87 10.99 -11.39
C ARG A 153 -33.74 10.05 -10.92
N CYS A 154 -33.07 10.41 -9.86
CA CYS A 154 -32.09 9.53 -9.20
C CYS A 154 -32.79 8.25 -8.70
N GLU A 155 -33.88 8.37 -7.96
CA GLU A 155 -34.66 7.24 -7.44
C GLU A 155 -35.28 6.36 -8.56
N GLU A 156 -35.79 6.96 -9.62
CA GLU A 156 -36.30 6.25 -10.79
C GLU A 156 -35.21 5.41 -11.47
N THR A 157 -34.06 6.02 -11.74
CA THR A 157 -32.91 5.33 -12.37
C THR A 157 -32.42 4.15 -11.54
N LEU A 158 -32.25 4.35 -10.24
CA LEU A 158 -31.88 3.27 -9.32
C LEU A 158 -32.97 2.18 -9.25
N GLY A 159 -34.25 2.58 -9.22
CA GLY A 159 -35.40 1.67 -9.22
C GLY A 159 -35.48 0.77 -10.46
N GLN A 160 -35.15 1.30 -11.64
CA GLN A 160 -35.06 0.52 -12.89
C GLN A 160 -33.96 -0.57 -12.80
N MET A 161 -32.92 -0.33 -12.04
CA MET A 161 -31.86 -1.30 -11.79
C MET A 161 -32.17 -2.28 -10.64
N GLY A 162 -33.34 -2.17 -10.01
CA GLY A 162 -33.66 -2.93 -8.79
C GLY A 162 -32.81 -2.54 -7.59
N ARG A 163 -32.31 -1.32 -7.56
CA ARG A 163 -31.50 -0.75 -6.47
C ARG A 163 -32.27 0.35 -5.76
N PHE A 164 -32.05 0.52 -4.47
CA PHE A 164 -32.80 1.47 -3.67
C PHE A 164 -31.89 2.23 -2.73
N LEU A 165 -32.24 3.47 -2.44
CA LEU A 165 -31.59 4.27 -1.41
C LEU A 165 -31.85 3.66 -0.02
N LEU A 166 -30.89 3.75 0.87
CA LEU A 166 -31.02 3.24 2.25
C LEU A 166 -32.28 3.76 2.94
N THR A 167 -32.48 5.07 2.92
CA THR A 167 -33.63 5.72 3.57
C THR A 167 -34.99 5.30 2.96
N ARG A 168 -35.00 5.02 1.65
CA ARG A 168 -36.21 4.50 0.97
C ARG A 168 -36.52 3.06 1.42
N VAL A 169 -35.49 2.23 1.62
CA VAL A 169 -35.67 0.88 2.17
C VAL A 169 -36.18 0.96 3.60
N LEU A 170 -35.64 1.86 4.42
CA LEU A 170 -36.14 2.09 5.79
C LEU A 170 -37.62 2.45 5.80
N GLN A 171 -38.06 3.40 4.99
CA GLN A 171 -39.48 3.80 4.87
C GLN A 171 -40.36 2.64 4.49
N ARG A 172 -39.97 1.86 3.47
CA ARG A 172 -40.76 0.70 3.03
C ARG A 172 -40.93 -0.34 4.13
N GLN A 173 -39.85 -0.59 4.87
CA GLN A 173 -39.86 -1.52 6.01
C GLN A 173 -40.79 -1.03 7.13
N LEU A 174 -40.79 0.26 7.45
CA LEU A 174 -41.67 0.86 8.43
C LEU A 174 -43.19 0.63 8.13
N HIS A 175 -43.55 0.61 6.87
CA HIS A 175 -44.94 0.39 6.43
C HIS A 175 -45.35 -1.09 6.33
N ARG A 176 -44.40 -2.03 6.55
CA ARG A 176 -44.71 -3.46 6.53
C ARG A 176 -45.20 -3.94 7.88
N SER A 177 -46.39 -4.51 7.89
CA SER A 177 -46.92 -5.32 8.99
C SER A 177 -46.42 -6.75 8.83
N LEU A 178 -45.95 -7.37 9.91
CA LEU A 178 -45.68 -8.79 9.91
C LEU A 178 -46.99 -9.57 9.69
N PRO A 179 -46.99 -10.65 8.89
CA PRO A 179 -48.13 -11.53 8.81
C PRO A 179 -48.54 -12.04 10.18
N PRO A 180 -49.80 -12.15 10.53
CA PRO A 180 -50.25 -12.68 11.79
C PRO A 180 -49.65 -14.08 12.02
N GLY A 181 -48.97 -14.29 13.13
CA GLY A 181 -48.32 -15.55 13.47
C GLY A 181 -46.90 -15.79 12.93
N ALA A 182 -46.33 -14.83 12.19
CA ALA A 182 -44.94 -14.90 11.83
C ALA A 182 -44.05 -14.59 13.05
N THR A 183 -43.41 -15.60 13.61
CA THR A 183 -42.29 -15.41 14.52
C THR A 183 -41.07 -15.09 13.64
N ILE A 184 -40.53 -13.89 13.80
CA ILE A 184 -39.19 -13.61 13.30
C ILE A 184 -38.27 -14.50 14.12
N ASP A 185 -37.42 -15.29 13.50
CA ASP A 185 -36.26 -15.90 14.18
C ASP A 185 -35.61 -14.79 15.01
N PRO A 186 -35.18 -15.03 16.25
CA PRO A 186 -34.77 -13.98 17.14
C PRO A 186 -33.76 -13.08 16.43
N LEU A 187 -34.20 -11.84 16.17
CA LEU A 187 -33.28 -10.80 15.71
C LEU A 187 -32.16 -10.72 16.75
N PRO A 188 -30.90 -10.69 16.34
CA PRO A 188 -29.80 -10.54 17.27
C PRO A 188 -29.97 -9.25 18.05
N ARG A 189 -29.45 -9.20 19.26
CA ARG A 189 -29.42 -7.96 20.04
C ARG A 189 -28.63 -6.92 19.26
N LEU A 190 -29.20 -5.74 19.05
CA LEU A 190 -28.63 -4.71 18.23
C LEU A 190 -28.04 -3.58 19.08
N LEU A 191 -26.73 -3.37 18.92
CA LEU A 191 -26.01 -2.25 19.50
C LEU A 191 -25.64 -1.27 18.40
N VAL A 192 -26.10 -0.03 18.50
CA VAL A 192 -25.89 1.02 17.51
C VAL A 192 -25.02 2.13 18.09
N LEU A 193 -23.89 2.39 17.49
CA LEU A 193 -22.99 3.48 17.87
C LEU A 193 -23.38 4.72 17.06
N ALA A 194 -24.06 5.66 17.69
CA ALA A 194 -24.48 6.91 17.07
C ALA A 194 -23.39 7.99 17.13
N GLY A 195 -22.46 7.89 18.10
CA GLY A 195 -21.44 8.90 18.34
C GLY A 195 -22.05 10.27 18.67
N ASN A 196 -21.60 11.30 17.96
CA ASN A 196 -22.13 12.66 18.05
C ASN A 196 -23.09 13.01 16.88
N LYS A 197 -23.57 12.04 16.14
CA LYS A 197 -24.47 12.25 15.00
C LYS A 197 -25.93 12.08 15.40
N ARG A 198 -26.81 12.78 14.68
CA ARG A 198 -28.26 12.61 14.75
C ARG A 198 -28.79 12.21 13.38
N ALA A 199 -29.58 11.18 13.34
CA ALA A 199 -30.24 10.72 12.11
C ALA A 199 -31.69 10.28 12.45
N PRO A 200 -32.65 11.19 12.46
CA PRO A 200 -34.02 10.92 12.88
C PRO A 200 -34.71 9.80 12.08
N ALA A 201 -34.41 9.67 10.79
CA ALA A 201 -34.94 8.56 10.00
C ALA A 201 -34.43 7.19 10.51
N PHE A 202 -33.19 7.11 10.97
CA PHE A 202 -32.62 5.90 11.55
C PHE A 202 -33.20 5.61 12.92
N CYS A 203 -33.41 6.65 13.75
CA CYS A 203 -34.07 6.50 15.05
C CYS A 203 -35.47 5.94 14.91
N ARG A 204 -36.27 6.47 13.97
CA ARG A 204 -37.61 5.95 13.69
C ARG A 204 -37.60 4.48 13.31
N TRP A 205 -36.67 4.08 12.46
CA TRP A 205 -36.51 2.68 12.04
C TRP A 205 -36.07 1.79 13.22
N LEU A 206 -35.12 2.23 14.03
CA LEU A 206 -34.65 1.47 15.21
C LEU A 206 -35.78 1.26 16.25
N ARG A 207 -36.64 2.27 16.48
CA ARG A 207 -37.84 2.12 17.33
C ARG A 207 -38.78 1.07 16.76
N TRP A 208 -38.96 1.08 15.46
CA TRP A 208 -39.79 0.06 14.81
C TRP A 208 -39.16 -1.33 14.95
N VAL A 209 -37.87 -1.50 14.75
CA VAL A 209 -37.16 -2.78 14.96
C VAL A 209 -37.32 -3.24 16.42
N ALA A 210 -37.23 -2.34 17.38
CA ALA A 210 -37.46 -2.65 18.77
C ALA A 210 -38.91 -3.13 19.01
N SER A 211 -39.90 -2.53 18.35
CA SER A 211 -41.29 -2.97 18.40
C SER A 211 -41.53 -4.37 17.86
N LEU A 212 -40.62 -4.89 17.03
CA LEU A 212 -40.63 -6.28 16.55
C LEU A 212 -40.02 -7.28 17.53
N GLY A 213 -39.59 -6.82 18.74
CA GLY A 213 -39.05 -7.64 19.80
C GLY A 213 -37.52 -7.71 19.84
N CYS A 214 -36.81 -6.97 19.00
CA CYS A 214 -35.35 -6.83 19.02
C CYS A 214 -34.93 -5.98 20.23
N GLU A 215 -33.91 -6.42 20.95
CA GLU A 215 -33.27 -5.57 21.97
C GLU A 215 -32.36 -4.58 21.28
N VAL A 216 -32.66 -3.29 21.40
CA VAL A 216 -31.92 -2.20 20.74
C VAL A 216 -31.30 -1.29 21.81
N ILE A 217 -29.99 -1.11 21.72
CA ILE A 217 -29.25 -0.13 22.53
C ILE A 217 -28.57 0.85 21.55
N VAL A 218 -28.79 2.14 21.74
CA VAL A 218 -28.13 3.22 21.00
C VAL A 218 -27.14 3.92 21.93
N VAL A 219 -25.88 3.95 21.54
CA VAL A 219 -24.81 4.60 22.30
C VAL A 219 -24.55 5.98 21.71
N VAL A 220 -24.65 7.01 22.55
CA VAL A 220 -24.45 8.42 22.17
C VAL A 220 -23.33 9.04 22.95
N GLU A 221 -22.58 9.96 22.33
CA GLU A 221 -21.54 10.72 23.02
C GLU A 221 -22.11 11.96 23.68
N THR A 222 -21.65 12.23 24.90
CA THR A 222 -21.99 13.44 25.64
C THR A 222 -20.91 13.82 26.64
N LEU A 223 -20.78 15.10 26.94
CA LEU A 223 -19.91 15.61 28.00
C LEU A 223 -20.64 15.76 29.34
N GLY A 224 -21.96 15.49 29.40
CA GLY A 224 -22.75 15.62 30.64
C GLY A 224 -23.36 17.01 30.85
N ASN A 225 -23.84 17.26 32.07
CA ASN A 225 -24.72 18.35 32.42
C ASN A 225 -24.31 19.74 31.95
N GLY A 226 -25.19 20.37 31.17
CA GLY A 226 -25.13 21.80 30.85
C GLY A 226 -24.15 22.17 29.73
N ASN A 227 -23.40 21.24 29.20
CA ASN A 227 -22.54 21.53 28.04
C ASN A 227 -23.36 21.49 26.73
N SER A 228 -23.38 22.59 25.99
CA SER A 228 -24.10 22.67 24.70
C SER A 228 -23.45 21.84 23.60
N LEU A 229 -22.16 21.52 23.77
CA LEU A 229 -21.46 20.60 22.87
C LEU A 229 -22.02 19.17 23.11
N PHE A 230 -22.08 18.39 22.02
CA PHE A 230 -22.72 17.06 22.05
C PHE A 230 -24.22 17.08 22.43
N GLY A 231 -24.90 18.21 22.19
CA GLY A 231 -26.34 18.35 22.45
C GLY A 231 -27.24 17.40 21.66
N HIS A 232 -26.67 16.72 20.65
CA HIS A 232 -27.37 15.69 19.88
C HIS A 232 -27.78 14.49 20.72
N ALA A 233 -27.07 14.16 21.79
CA ALA A 233 -27.38 13.03 22.65
C ALA A 233 -28.81 13.10 23.22
N ASN A 234 -29.22 14.26 23.72
CA ASN A 234 -30.60 14.46 24.23
C ASN A 234 -31.63 14.31 23.11
N ARG A 235 -31.36 14.89 21.93
CA ARG A 235 -32.27 14.82 20.80
C ARG A 235 -32.38 13.38 20.23
N VAL A 236 -31.30 12.60 20.21
CA VAL A 236 -31.35 11.17 19.86
C VAL A 236 -32.20 10.41 20.88
N ALA A 237 -32.07 10.70 22.17
CA ALA A 237 -32.91 10.09 23.20
C ALA A 237 -34.40 10.44 23.01
N GLU A 238 -34.74 11.69 22.71
CA GLU A 238 -36.08 12.14 22.34
C GLU A 238 -36.60 11.39 21.09
N ASP A 239 -35.80 11.34 20.03
CA ASP A 239 -36.13 10.62 18.77
C ASP A 239 -36.37 9.12 19.03
N MET A 240 -35.66 8.53 20.00
CA MET A 240 -35.83 7.15 20.42
C MET A 240 -36.99 6.95 21.42
N GLY A 241 -37.55 8.04 21.92
CA GLY A 241 -38.59 7.99 22.97
C GLY A 241 -38.07 7.58 24.34
N CYS A 242 -36.82 7.88 24.65
CA CYS A 242 -36.14 7.53 25.89
C CYS A 242 -35.68 8.78 26.65
N THR A 243 -35.34 8.59 27.92
CA THR A 243 -34.63 9.60 28.73
C THR A 243 -33.15 9.25 28.76
N LEU A 244 -32.28 10.26 28.64
CA LEU A 244 -30.85 10.09 28.72
C LEU A 244 -30.36 10.11 30.15
N GLU A 245 -29.63 9.10 30.58
CA GLU A 245 -28.92 9.11 31.85
C GLU A 245 -27.64 9.95 31.70
N THR A 246 -27.25 10.73 32.69
CA THR A 246 -26.03 11.54 32.63
C THR A 246 -24.81 10.70 32.99
N PRO A 247 -23.68 10.80 32.21
CA PRO A 247 -22.45 10.11 32.56
C PRO A 247 -21.85 10.66 33.86
N PHE A 248 -21.32 9.77 34.71
CA PHE A 248 -20.81 10.10 36.05
C PHE A 248 -19.37 10.58 36.11
N SER A 249 -18.62 10.59 35.01
CA SER A 249 -17.20 10.97 34.99
C SER A 249 -16.99 12.31 34.30
N SER A 250 -16.08 13.11 34.86
CA SER A 250 -15.66 14.39 34.27
C SER A 250 -14.39 14.23 33.45
N LEU A 251 -14.31 14.97 32.33
CA LEU A 251 -13.12 15.11 31.51
C LEU A 251 -12.61 16.54 31.58
N TRP A 252 -11.28 16.72 31.54
CA TRP A 252 -10.71 18.07 31.51
C TRP A 252 -11.19 18.87 30.27
N THR A 253 -11.52 18.19 29.20
CA THR A 253 -12.02 18.78 27.95
C THR A 253 -13.44 19.35 28.09
N GLN A 254 -14.17 19.09 29.19
CA GLN A 254 -15.46 19.73 29.48
C GLN A 254 -15.32 21.25 29.67
N GLY A 255 -14.12 21.71 30.06
CA GLY A 255 -13.81 23.15 30.15
C GLY A 255 -13.54 23.85 28.83
N LEU A 256 -13.30 23.11 27.74
CA LEU A 256 -13.08 23.70 26.45
C LEU A 256 -14.36 24.38 25.93
N PHE A 257 -14.23 25.62 25.50
CA PHE A 257 -15.32 26.45 25.00
C PHE A 257 -16.41 26.78 26.02
N VAL A 258 -16.20 26.47 27.31
CA VAL A 258 -17.12 26.78 28.39
C VAL A 258 -16.40 27.68 29.42
N PRO A 259 -16.80 28.94 29.59
CA PRO A 259 -16.18 29.83 30.57
C PRO A 259 -16.48 29.38 32.03
N GLY A 260 -15.46 29.43 32.90
CA GLY A 260 -15.62 29.27 34.33
C GLY A 260 -15.86 27.85 34.83
N SER A 261 -15.55 26.82 34.05
CA SER A 261 -15.62 25.44 34.50
C SER A 261 -14.45 25.08 35.42
N ASP A 262 -14.70 24.39 36.51
CA ASP A 262 -13.68 23.80 37.38
C ASP A 262 -13.00 22.63 36.66
N LEU A 263 -11.65 22.58 36.75
CA LEU A 263 -10.86 21.54 36.11
C LEU A 263 -10.86 20.26 36.96
N PRO A 264 -11.02 19.10 36.34
CA PRO A 264 -10.85 17.82 37.04
C PRO A 264 -9.35 17.57 37.35
N ASP A 265 -9.12 16.78 38.43
CA ASP A 265 -7.75 16.48 38.91
C ASP A 265 -6.88 15.75 37.90
N HIS A 266 -7.48 15.08 36.92
CA HIS A 266 -6.78 14.31 35.88
C HIS A 266 -6.79 15.02 34.53
N THR A 267 -5.79 15.88 34.33
CA THR A 267 -5.48 16.47 33.01
C THR A 267 -4.19 15.83 32.50
N PRO A 268 -4.13 15.36 31.23
CA PRO A 268 -2.89 14.87 30.64
C PRO A 268 -1.86 15.98 30.55
N GLU A 269 -0.58 15.63 30.40
CA GLU A 269 0.45 16.58 29.98
C GLU A 269 0.11 17.13 28.60
N VAL A 270 0.04 18.44 28.43
CA VAL A 270 -0.29 19.09 27.17
C VAL A 270 0.93 19.85 26.64
N VAL A 271 1.31 19.58 25.41
CA VAL A 271 2.40 20.27 24.72
C VAL A 271 1.88 20.83 23.40
N ILE A 272 2.06 22.13 23.19
CA ILE A 272 1.76 22.79 21.92
C ILE A 272 3.07 23.08 21.21
N LYS A 273 3.19 22.64 19.95
CA LYS A 273 4.39 22.83 19.13
C LYS A 273 4.07 23.59 17.87
N THR A 274 4.82 24.69 17.64
CA THR A 274 4.75 25.45 16.39
C THR A 274 5.97 25.15 15.54
N CYS A 275 5.76 24.68 14.33
CA CYS A 275 6.80 24.29 13.38
C CYS A 275 6.84 25.26 12.18
N PRO A 276 8.00 25.49 11.55
CA PRO A 276 8.10 26.39 10.40
C PRO A 276 7.33 25.89 9.17
N ASP A 277 7.33 24.58 8.93
CA ASP A 277 6.73 23.96 7.76
C ASP A 277 6.22 22.54 8.02
N LEU A 278 5.48 21.96 7.04
CA LEU A 278 4.91 20.62 7.12
C LEU A 278 5.96 19.50 7.23
N PRO A 279 7.07 19.52 6.47
CA PRO A 279 8.12 18.51 6.63
C PRO A 279 8.72 18.50 8.04
N THR A 280 8.98 19.68 8.61
CA THR A 280 9.52 19.81 9.98
C THR A 280 8.50 19.34 11.01
N GLU A 281 7.22 19.68 10.84
CA GLU A 281 6.14 19.20 11.70
C GLU A 281 6.09 17.65 11.70
N ALA A 282 6.16 17.04 10.52
CA ALA A 282 6.16 15.59 10.38
C ALA A 282 7.41 14.93 11.03
N GLU A 283 8.60 15.50 10.84
CA GLU A 283 9.82 14.98 11.48
C GLU A 283 9.75 15.08 13.00
N TRP A 284 9.25 16.20 13.55
CA TRP A 284 9.06 16.34 15.00
C TRP A 284 8.00 15.40 15.54
N ALA A 285 6.93 15.14 14.81
CA ALA A 285 5.93 14.14 15.22
C ALA A 285 6.55 12.73 15.34
N ILE A 286 7.40 12.35 14.40
CA ILE A 286 8.13 11.08 14.45
C ILE A 286 9.09 11.04 15.64
N ARG A 287 9.81 12.14 15.91
CA ARG A 287 10.73 12.23 17.07
C ARG A 287 9.97 12.11 18.39
N GLU A 288 8.84 12.79 18.54
CA GLU A 288 7.99 12.67 19.75
C GLU A 288 7.43 11.27 19.93
N THR A 289 7.07 10.63 18.84
CA THR A 289 6.67 9.22 18.86
C THR A 289 7.78 8.33 19.41
N MET A 290 9.00 8.51 18.91
CA MET A 290 10.13 7.71 19.36
C MET A 290 10.50 8.01 20.82
N ARG A 291 10.40 9.27 21.27
CA ARG A 291 10.56 9.63 22.69
C ARG A 291 9.55 8.94 23.58
N ALA A 292 8.28 8.88 23.15
CA ALA A 292 7.25 8.16 23.89
C ALA A 292 7.55 6.66 23.98
N MET A 293 8.04 6.06 22.89
CA MET A 293 8.47 4.66 22.89
C MET A 293 9.70 4.42 23.79
N ASP A 294 10.68 5.30 23.76
CA ASP A 294 11.88 5.22 24.62
C ASP A 294 11.50 5.41 26.11
N ALA A 295 10.44 6.17 26.39
CA ALA A 295 9.88 6.30 27.73
C ALA A 295 9.04 5.08 28.17
N GLY A 296 8.90 4.06 27.29
CA GLY A 296 8.23 2.80 27.61
C GLY A 296 6.75 2.73 27.18
N THR A 297 6.24 3.69 26.40
CA THR A 297 4.88 3.61 25.85
C THR A 297 4.87 2.61 24.68
N PRO A 298 3.99 1.58 24.71
CA PRO A 298 3.84 0.65 23.59
C PRO A 298 3.42 1.35 22.30
N PRO A 299 3.92 0.92 21.12
CA PRO A 299 3.59 1.55 19.84
C PRO A 299 2.09 1.60 19.52
N ASP A 300 1.34 0.59 19.91
CA ASP A 300 -0.11 0.49 19.71
C ASP A 300 -0.93 1.39 20.63
N GLU A 301 -0.32 1.96 21.66
CA GLU A 301 -0.91 2.98 22.57
C GLU A 301 -0.49 4.41 22.19
N ILE A 302 0.26 4.58 21.08
CA ILE A 302 0.63 5.88 20.52
C ILE A 302 -0.17 6.12 19.25
N SER A 303 -0.84 7.28 19.15
CA SER A 303 -1.60 7.66 17.96
C SER A 303 -1.05 8.93 17.32
N LEU A 304 -0.73 8.85 16.03
CA LEU A 304 -0.47 10.00 15.17
C LEU A 304 -1.79 10.41 14.54
N VAL A 305 -2.35 11.53 14.98
CA VAL A 305 -3.63 12.05 14.48
C VAL A 305 -3.35 13.14 13.46
N VAL A 306 -3.86 13.00 12.26
CA VAL A 306 -3.64 13.96 11.17
C VAL A 306 -4.96 14.58 10.76
N LEU A 307 -5.11 15.88 10.98
CA LEU A 307 -6.35 16.61 10.70
C LEU A 307 -6.53 16.90 9.21
N ASP A 308 -5.43 17.14 8.48
CA ASP A 308 -5.41 17.25 7.01
C ASP A 308 -4.54 16.13 6.41
N GLY A 309 -5.18 14.99 6.15
CA GLY A 309 -4.48 13.79 5.68
C GLY A 309 -3.82 13.97 4.32
N GLN A 310 -4.44 14.70 3.41
CA GLN A 310 -3.90 14.84 2.05
C GLN A 310 -2.56 15.59 2.04
N ARG A 311 -2.40 16.56 2.92
CA ARG A 311 -1.17 17.36 3.01
C ARG A 311 -0.10 16.71 3.89
N HIS A 312 -0.46 16.18 5.06
CA HIS A 312 0.52 15.73 6.06
C HIS A 312 0.98 14.28 5.88
N VAL A 313 0.10 13.37 5.42
CA VAL A 313 0.43 11.94 5.35
C VAL A 313 1.65 11.65 4.47
N PRO A 314 1.86 12.28 3.30
CA PRO A 314 3.07 12.07 2.51
C PRO A 314 4.36 12.36 3.28
N TYR A 315 4.40 13.48 4.01
CA TYR A 315 5.57 13.88 4.80
C TYR A 315 5.78 12.96 6.01
N LEU A 316 4.70 12.53 6.66
CA LEU A 316 4.79 11.57 7.76
C LEU A 316 5.31 10.21 7.32
N LEU A 317 4.81 9.69 6.20
CA LEU A 317 5.31 8.43 5.65
C LEU A 317 6.77 8.53 5.22
N TRP A 318 7.17 9.66 4.61
CA TRP A 318 8.57 9.94 4.30
C TRP A 318 9.43 10.00 5.56
N ALA A 319 9.02 10.79 6.56
CA ALA A 319 9.75 10.91 7.83
C ALA A 319 9.85 9.56 8.56
N SER A 320 8.78 8.77 8.58
CA SER A 320 8.78 7.43 9.19
C SER A 320 9.79 6.49 8.53
N GLN A 321 9.89 6.51 7.21
CA GLN A 321 10.88 5.73 6.47
C GLN A 321 12.30 6.18 6.78
N MET A 322 12.55 7.49 6.84
CA MET A 322 13.86 8.06 7.14
C MET A 322 14.31 7.72 8.57
N HIS A 323 13.40 7.67 9.52
CA HIS A 323 13.66 7.31 10.91
C HIS A 323 13.45 5.83 11.21
N LYS A 324 13.00 5.03 10.24
CA LYS A 324 12.72 3.58 10.36
C LYS A 324 11.66 3.24 11.42
N LEU A 325 10.73 4.15 11.63
CA LEU A 325 9.60 3.92 12.52
C LEU A 325 8.49 3.16 11.77
N PRO A 326 8.08 1.96 12.22
CA PRO A 326 6.97 1.25 11.60
C PRO A 326 5.65 1.95 11.93
N ILE A 327 4.95 2.43 10.90
CA ILE A 327 3.63 3.05 11.03
C ILE A 327 2.56 2.12 10.44
N GLU A 328 1.50 1.91 11.21
CA GLU A 328 0.26 1.32 10.71
C GLU A 328 -0.61 2.46 10.16
N ALA A 329 -0.63 2.61 8.84
CA ALA A 329 -1.44 3.63 8.18
C ALA A 329 -2.68 2.99 7.54
N ARG A 330 -3.88 3.48 7.91
CA ARG A 330 -5.15 3.15 7.26
C ARG A 330 -5.72 4.38 6.57
N PHE A 331 -4.87 5.11 5.89
CA PHE A 331 -5.27 6.31 5.18
C PHE A 331 -5.98 5.98 3.87
N ARG A 332 -7.05 6.73 3.59
CA ARG A 332 -7.78 6.63 2.34
C ARG A 332 -7.20 7.63 1.34
N TRP A 333 -6.64 7.12 0.27
CA TRP A 333 -6.13 7.91 -0.84
C TRP A 333 -7.13 7.94 -1.98
N PRO A 334 -7.20 9.02 -2.77
CA PRO A 334 -7.90 8.95 -4.05
C PRO A 334 -7.33 7.80 -4.90
N LEU A 335 -8.20 6.99 -5.50
CA LEU A 335 -7.78 5.83 -6.30
C LEU A 335 -6.79 6.23 -7.40
N LYS A 336 -6.95 7.41 -8.00
CA LYS A 336 -6.02 7.96 -9.00
C LYS A 336 -4.62 8.28 -8.46
N SER A 337 -4.40 8.29 -7.14
CA SER A 337 -3.07 8.43 -6.53
C SER A 337 -2.27 7.13 -6.61
N ASN A 338 -2.90 6.01 -6.88
CA ASN A 338 -2.18 4.77 -7.16
C ASN A 338 -1.36 4.91 -8.44
N SER A 339 -0.09 4.54 -8.40
CA SER A 339 0.85 4.72 -9.50
C SER A 339 0.41 4.04 -10.79
N PHE A 340 -0.21 2.85 -10.69
CA PHE A 340 -0.72 2.13 -11.85
C PHE A 340 -1.95 2.82 -12.46
N ILE A 341 -2.90 3.24 -11.64
CA ILE A 341 -4.11 3.96 -12.10
C ILE A 341 -3.74 5.30 -12.73
N ARG A 342 -2.78 6.02 -12.12
CA ARG A 342 -2.26 7.26 -12.68
C ARG A 342 -1.58 7.03 -14.03
N PHE A 343 -0.73 6.01 -14.12
CA PHE A 343 -0.10 5.63 -15.39
C PHE A 343 -1.14 5.36 -16.48
N LEU A 344 -2.20 4.59 -16.18
CA LEU A 344 -3.27 4.31 -17.13
C LEU A 344 -3.98 5.59 -17.59
N LEU A 345 -4.32 6.48 -16.65
CA LEU A 345 -4.96 7.76 -16.98
C LEU A 345 -4.05 8.64 -17.84
N ASP A 346 -2.78 8.74 -17.49
CA ASP A 346 -1.82 9.56 -18.24
C ASP A 346 -1.63 9.00 -19.67
N LEU A 347 -1.50 7.67 -19.80
CA LEU A 347 -1.41 7.03 -21.13
C LEU A 347 -2.68 7.26 -21.96
N LEU A 348 -3.87 7.08 -21.39
CA LEU A 348 -5.13 7.29 -22.08
C LEU A 348 -5.33 8.77 -22.48
N LYS A 349 -4.97 9.72 -21.61
CA LYS A 349 -5.02 11.17 -21.90
C LYS A 349 -4.13 11.50 -23.09
N VAL A 350 -2.92 10.99 -23.12
CA VAL A 350 -2.00 11.19 -24.26
C VAL A 350 -2.55 10.56 -25.51
N LEU A 351 -3.07 9.34 -25.45
CA LEU A 351 -3.67 8.67 -26.61
C LEU A 351 -4.93 9.40 -27.12
N SER A 352 -5.67 10.11 -26.27
CA SER A 352 -6.80 10.95 -26.70
C SER A 352 -6.38 12.34 -27.20
N GLY A 353 -5.15 12.76 -26.93
CA GLY A 353 -4.58 14.03 -27.34
C GLY A 353 -4.19 14.11 -28.81
N SER A 354 -3.84 15.30 -29.26
CA SER A 354 -3.38 15.57 -30.63
C SER A 354 -1.86 15.46 -30.80
N ASP A 355 -1.09 15.69 -29.75
CA ASP A 355 0.38 15.73 -29.82
C ASP A 355 1.02 14.37 -29.47
N VAL A 356 1.62 13.71 -30.47
CA VAL A 356 2.31 12.43 -30.27
C VAL A 356 3.54 12.55 -29.36
N ARG A 357 4.12 13.76 -29.18
CA ARG A 357 5.32 13.98 -28.35
C ARG A 357 5.05 13.73 -26.87
N GLU A 358 3.80 13.86 -26.44
CA GLU A 358 3.38 13.56 -25.08
C GLU A 358 3.54 12.08 -24.69
N LEU A 359 3.74 11.17 -25.68
CA LEU A 359 4.11 9.77 -25.42
C LEU A 359 5.52 9.65 -24.81
N VAL A 360 6.44 10.59 -25.10
CA VAL A 360 7.85 10.47 -24.70
C VAL A 360 8.04 10.34 -23.18
N PRO A 361 7.41 11.16 -22.33
CA PRO A 361 7.49 10.98 -20.87
C PRO A 361 6.95 9.63 -20.42
N ILE A 362 5.89 9.13 -21.06
CA ILE A 362 5.22 7.88 -20.69
C ILE A 362 6.09 6.65 -20.98
N LEU A 363 6.94 6.68 -22.01
CA LEU A 363 7.85 5.59 -22.35
C LEU A 363 8.78 5.20 -21.19
N SER A 364 9.10 6.13 -20.29
CA SER A 364 9.96 5.87 -19.14
C SER A 364 9.25 5.22 -17.95
N SER A 365 7.94 4.98 -18.06
CA SER A 365 7.17 4.36 -16.99
C SER A 365 7.62 2.91 -16.71
N SER A 366 7.69 2.55 -15.43
CA SER A 366 7.99 1.18 -14.99
C SER A 366 6.92 0.16 -15.42
N TYR A 367 5.74 0.62 -15.82
CA TYR A 367 4.65 -0.22 -16.33
C TYR A 367 4.77 -0.53 -17.83
N LEU A 368 5.78 0.02 -18.51
CA LEU A 368 6.12 -0.29 -19.87
C LEU A 368 7.46 -1.02 -19.94
N GLN A 369 7.82 -1.52 -21.10
CA GLN A 369 9.06 -2.26 -21.30
C GLN A 369 10.28 -1.33 -21.18
N SER A 370 11.25 -1.69 -20.34
CA SER A 370 12.40 -0.82 -19.99
C SER A 370 13.66 -1.06 -20.84
N ASP A 371 13.53 -1.44 -22.09
CA ASP A 371 14.67 -1.53 -23.01
C ASP A 371 15.07 -0.12 -23.47
N ARG A 372 16.24 0.34 -23.04
CA ARG A 372 16.75 1.69 -23.35
C ARG A 372 16.97 1.92 -24.84
N GLU A 373 17.38 0.88 -25.56
CA GLU A 373 17.62 0.98 -27.00
C GLU A 373 16.30 1.14 -27.75
N LEU A 374 15.30 0.33 -27.39
CA LEU A 374 13.95 0.41 -27.95
C LEU A 374 13.31 1.78 -27.65
N HIS A 375 13.49 2.30 -26.44
CA HIS A 375 13.01 3.65 -26.08
C HIS A 375 13.68 4.74 -26.93
N GLY A 376 14.98 4.62 -27.18
CA GLY A 376 15.69 5.55 -28.06
C GLY A 376 15.11 5.55 -29.47
N GLN A 377 14.83 4.36 -30.01
CA GLN A 377 14.21 4.19 -31.31
C GLN A 377 12.78 4.75 -31.37
N PHE A 378 11.96 4.48 -30.35
CA PHE A 378 10.61 5.03 -30.28
C PHE A 378 10.61 6.56 -30.21
N ARG A 379 11.51 7.14 -29.40
CA ARG A 379 11.66 8.59 -29.28
C ARG A 379 11.99 9.24 -30.62
N GLU A 380 12.93 8.66 -31.36
CA GLU A 380 13.29 9.15 -32.70
C GLU A 380 12.10 9.12 -33.67
N ILE A 381 11.37 8.01 -33.70
CA ILE A 381 10.19 7.83 -34.57
C ILE A 381 9.09 8.83 -34.19
N ILE A 382 8.81 9.00 -32.89
CA ILE A 382 7.80 9.95 -32.38
C ILE A 382 8.14 11.38 -32.83
N PHE A 383 9.39 11.82 -32.66
CA PHE A 383 9.81 13.15 -33.10
C PHE A 383 9.71 13.35 -34.63
N LYS A 384 10.05 12.35 -35.42
CA LYS A 384 9.84 12.39 -36.87
C LYS A 384 8.36 12.46 -37.23
N ALA A 385 7.52 11.63 -36.59
CA ALA A 385 6.10 11.61 -36.86
C ALA A 385 5.39 12.92 -36.46
N SER A 386 5.87 13.60 -35.40
CA SER A 386 5.26 14.85 -34.90
C SER A 386 5.30 16.00 -35.91
N THR A 387 6.13 15.95 -36.92
CA THR A 387 6.21 16.97 -37.99
C THR A 387 5.23 16.75 -39.14
N SER A 388 4.50 15.63 -39.13
CA SER A 388 3.51 15.28 -40.15
C SER A 388 2.18 16.00 -39.92
N SER A 389 1.41 16.21 -40.98
CA SER A 389 0.02 16.69 -40.89
C SER A 389 -0.93 15.68 -40.20
N GLN A 390 -0.56 14.40 -40.20
CA GLN A 390 -1.28 13.33 -39.52
C GLN A 390 -0.31 12.54 -38.59
N PRO A 391 0.09 13.11 -37.44
CA PRO A 391 1.17 12.60 -36.62
C PRO A 391 0.98 11.16 -36.15
N TRP A 392 -0.22 10.81 -35.72
CA TRP A 392 -0.53 9.47 -35.21
C TRP A 392 -0.50 8.39 -36.30
N LEU A 393 -1.01 8.69 -37.50
CA LEU A 393 -0.93 7.76 -38.62
C LEU A 393 0.51 7.61 -39.13
N SER A 394 1.25 8.70 -39.18
CA SER A 394 2.66 8.71 -39.52
C SER A 394 3.50 7.90 -38.54
N LEU A 395 3.19 8.01 -37.21
CA LEU A 395 3.82 7.21 -36.17
C LEU A 395 3.58 5.71 -36.39
N LEU A 396 2.33 5.31 -36.63
CA LEU A 396 2.00 3.91 -36.85
C LEU A 396 2.73 3.33 -38.09
N ASN A 397 2.72 4.07 -39.22
CA ASN A 397 3.38 3.63 -40.43
C ASN A 397 4.90 3.48 -40.23
N ALA A 398 5.53 4.43 -39.56
CA ALA A 398 6.96 4.37 -39.25
C ALA A 398 7.32 3.19 -38.32
N LEU A 399 6.44 2.85 -37.36
CA LEU A 399 6.62 1.68 -36.50
C LEU A 399 6.49 0.38 -37.28
N ARG A 400 5.53 0.29 -38.21
CA ARG A 400 5.34 -0.88 -39.08
C ARG A 400 6.49 -1.05 -40.09
N GLU A 401 7.06 0.04 -40.56
CA GLU A 401 8.19 0.00 -41.50
C GLU A 401 9.50 -0.43 -40.81
N LYS A 402 9.73 0.01 -39.57
CA LYS A 402 10.99 -0.23 -38.86
C LYS A 402 11.04 -1.58 -38.14
N PHE A 403 9.92 -2.18 -37.80
CA PHE A 403 9.86 -3.43 -37.04
C PHE A 403 9.12 -4.52 -37.82
N GLU A 404 9.68 -5.75 -37.86
CA GLU A 404 9.04 -6.90 -38.49
C GLU A 404 7.66 -7.24 -37.91
N THR A 405 7.53 -7.06 -36.58
CA THR A 405 6.27 -7.21 -35.87
C THR A 405 5.91 -5.86 -35.24
N VAL A 406 4.63 -5.49 -35.28
CA VAL A 406 4.16 -4.24 -34.67
C VAL A 406 4.49 -4.25 -33.18
N PRO A 407 5.36 -3.34 -32.71
CA PRO A 407 5.72 -3.31 -31.29
C PRO A 407 4.53 -2.85 -30.45
N TRP A 408 4.58 -3.06 -29.13
CA TRP A 408 3.52 -2.68 -28.21
C TRP A 408 3.05 -1.22 -28.35
N LEU A 409 3.97 -0.29 -28.62
CA LEU A 409 3.61 1.10 -28.86
C LEU A 409 2.70 1.25 -30.09
N GLY A 410 2.94 0.48 -31.14
CA GLY A 410 2.11 0.47 -32.34
C GLY A 410 0.70 -0.05 -32.05
N GLN A 411 0.56 -1.04 -31.18
CA GLN A 411 -0.75 -1.57 -30.77
C GLN A 411 -1.59 -0.49 -30.05
N PHE A 412 -0.97 0.31 -29.18
CA PHE A 412 -1.67 1.44 -28.53
C PHE A 412 -2.09 2.52 -29.55
N VAL A 413 -1.23 2.81 -30.52
CA VAL A 413 -1.55 3.77 -31.60
C VAL A 413 -2.66 3.23 -32.50
N GLU A 414 -2.67 1.95 -32.85
CA GLU A 414 -3.76 1.31 -33.58
C GLU A 414 -5.08 1.39 -32.85
N TRP A 415 -5.07 1.04 -31.54
CA TRP A 415 -6.23 1.14 -30.70
C TRP A 415 -6.81 2.58 -30.67
N ARG A 416 -5.95 3.59 -30.55
CA ARG A 416 -6.35 5.00 -30.64
C ARG A 416 -7.03 5.33 -31.98
N LEU A 417 -6.40 4.96 -33.08
CA LEU A 417 -6.93 5.31 -34.41
C LEU A 417 -8.29 4.64 -34.69
N GLN A 418 -8.51 3.46 -34.15
CA GLN A 418 -9.78 2.75 -34.23
C GLN A 418 -10.89 3.39 -33.39
N ASN A 419 -10.53 3.99 -32.26
CA ASN A 419 -11.50 4.41 -31.25
C ASN A 419 -11.74 5.94 -31.23
N MET A 420 -10.88 6.74 -31.82
CA MET A 420 -10.93 8.20 -31.67
C MET A 420 -12.16 8.85 -32.30
N ALA A 421 -12.67 8.31 -33.40
CA ALA A 421 -13.85 8.80 -34.09
C ALA A 421 -15.17 8.19 -33.60
N GLU A 422 -15.09 7.18 -32.72
CA GLU A 422 -16.25 6.42 -32.28
C GLU A 422 -17.00 7.11 -31.14
N ARG A 423 -18.33 6.96 -31.16
CA ARG A 423 -19.17 7.29 -30.00
C ARG A 423 -19.83 6.00 -29.50
N ARG A 424 -19.64 5.72 -28.21
CA ARG A 424 -20.12 4.48 -27.61
C ARG A 424 -20.80 4.75 -26.27
N SER A 425 -21.62 3.80 -25.81
CA SER A 425 -22.15 3.81 -24.45
C SER A 425 -21.02 3.69 -23.41
N MET A 426 -21.31 4.04 -22.17
CA MET A 426 -20.33 3.87 -21.07
C MET A 426 -19.95 2.39 -20.89
N SER A 427 -20.88 1.48 -21.10
CA SER A 427 -20.67 0.02 -21.04
C SER A 427 -19.75 -0.48 -22.15
N ASP A 428 -19.97 -0.04 -23.39
CA ASP A 428 -19.12 -0.43 -24.53
C ASP A 428 -17.69 0.11 -24.36
N TRP A 429 -17.55 1.36 -23.90
CA TRP A 429 -16.24 1.92 -23.54
C TRP A 429 -15.57 1.13 -22.41
N GLY A 430 -16.34 0.66 -21.43
CA GLY A 430 -15.82 -0.21 -20.37
C GLY A 430 -15.29 -1.54 -20.91
N GLN A 431 -15.91 -2.11 -21.94
CA GLN A 431 -15.40 -3.31 -22.61
C GLN A 431 -14.12 -3.02 -23.41
N GLU A 432 -14.07 -1.93 -24.16
CA GLU A 432 -12.88 -1.50 -24.89
C GLU A 432 -11.71 -1.18 -23.97
N PHE A 433 -11.98 -0.56 -22.83
CA PHE A 433 -10.96 -0.30 -21.81
C PHE A 433 -10.40 -1.60 -21.21
N ARG A 434 -11.24 -2.62 -20.98
CA ARG A 434 -10.74 -3.94 -20.55
C ARG A 434 -9.82 -4.58 -21.60
N LYS A 435 -10.15 -4.49 -22.88
CA LYS A 435 -9.28 -4.95 -23.97
C LYS A 435 -7.96 -4.18 -23.96
N PHE A 436 -8.02 -2.86 -23.78
CA PHE A 436 -6.84 -2.02 -23.67
C PHE A 436 -5.91 -2.44 -22.54
N MET A 437 -6.45 -2.74 -21.35
CA MET A 437 -5.67 -3.20 -20.20
C MET A 437 -5.05 -4.59 -20.36
N LEU A 438 -5.50 -5.38 -21.32
CA LEU A 438 -4.94 -6.68 -21.66
C LEU A 438 -3.83 -6.59 -22.73
N MET A 439 -3.56 -5.38 -23.27
CA MET A 439 -2.49 -5.19 -24.22
C MET A 439 -1.13 -5.26 -23.56
N GLU A 440 -0.22 -6.02 -24.16
CA GLU A 440 1.18 -6.03 -23.73
C GLU A 440 1.84 -4.64 -23.90
N PRO A 441 2.74 -4.25 -23.00
CA PRO A 441 3.33 -5.04 -21.90
C PRO A 441 2.66 -4.82 -20.53
N ILE A 442 1.46 -4.21 -20.46
CA ILE A 442 0.81 -3.82 -19.20
C ILE A 442 0.64 -5.01 -18.24
N PRO A 443 0.05 -6.16 -18.64
CA PRO A 443 -0.17 -7.29 -17.74
C PRO A 443 1.14 -7.86 -17.19
N ASP A 444 2.13 -8.07 -18.06
CA ASP A 444 3.42 -8.64 -17.70
C ASP A 444 4.18 -7.77 -16.70
N LYS A 445 4.09 -6.45 -16.85
CA LYS A 445 4.78 -5.51 -15.97
C LYS A 445 4.14 -5.43 -14.60
N ILE A 446 2.82 -5.45 -14.50
CA ILE A 446 2.13 -5.55 -13.22
C ILE A 446 2.57 -6.81 -12.48
N LEU A 447 2.63 -7.95 -13.18
CA LEU A 447 3.01 -9.23 -12.60
C LEU A 447 4.50 -9.34 -12.26
N SER A 448 5.36 -8.52 -12.88
CA SER A 448 6.80 -8.52 -12.64
C SER A 448 7.26 -7.62 -11.50
N HIS A 449 6.41 -6.73 -10.99
CA HIS A 449 6.73 -5.86 -9.86
C HIS A 449 6.94 -6.64 -8.56
N GLU A 450 7.60 -6.02 -7.59
CA GLU A 450 7.68 -6.57 -6.24
C GLU A 450 6.27 -6.85 -5.70
N SER A 451 6.12 -7.92 -4.94
CA SER A 451 4.81 -8.46 -4.57
C SER A 451 3.89 -7.49 -3.83
N LEU A 452 4.43 -6.61 -2.97
CA LEU A 452 3.62 -5.59 -2.30
C LEU A 452 3.06 -4.56 -3.28
N THR A 453 3.88 -4.13 -4.25
CA THR A 453 3.46 -3.24 -5.32
C THR A 453 2.46 -3.93 -6.24
N GLN A 454 2.70 -5.19 -6.58
CA GLN A 454 1.81 -6.01 -7.39
C GLN A 454 0.43 -6.16 -6.74
N ASP A 455 0.36 -6.56 -5.46
CA ASP A 455 -0.92 -6.72 -4.74
C ASP A 455 -1.69 -5.40 -4.67
N ARG A 456 -1.00 -4.30 -4.37
CA ARG A 456 -1.56 -2.96 -4.37
C ARG A 456 -2.15 -2.58 -5.74
N ASP A 457 -1.40 -2.79 -6.82
CA ASP A 457 -1.81 -2.39 -8.16
C ASP A 457 -2.94 -3.27 -8.69
N VAL A 458 -2.95 -4.57 -8.39
CA VAL A 458 -4.05 -5.50 -8.73
C VAL A 458 -5.34 -5.11 -8.00
N ARG A 459 -5.26 -4.77 -6.71
CA ARG A 459 -6.44 -4.31 -5.95
C ARG A 459 -6.97 -2.99 -6.50
N ALA A 460 -6.09 -2.03 -6.81
CA ALA A 460 -6.48 -0.75 -7.41
C ALA A 460 -7.16 -0.95 -8.77
N LYS A 461 -6.60 -1.82 -9.63
CA LYS A 461 -7.18 -2.22 -10.91
C LYS A 461 -8.59 -2.79 -10.73
N ASN A 462 -8.74 -3.79 -9.85
CA ASN A 462 -10.05 -4.42 -9.61
C ASN A 462 -11.08 -3.42 -9.08
N ARG A 463 -10.67 -2.49 -8.22
CA ARG A 463 -11.55 -1.43 -7.73
C ARG A 463 -11.96 -0.48 -8.85
N ALA A 464 -11.01 -0.05 -9.68
CA ALA A 464 -11.27 0.81 -10.85
C ALA A 464 -12.26 0.17 -11.82
N GLU A 465 -12.13 -1.12 -12.10
CA GLU A 465 -13.05 -1.88 -12.94
C GLU A 465 -14.45 -2.00 -12.30
N THR A 466 -14.53 -2.25 -11.00
CA THR A 466 -15.80 -2.33 -10.27
C THR A 466 -16.57 -1.02 -10.35
N LEU A 467 -15.89 0.11 -10.12
CA LEU A 467 -16.49 1.45 -10.22
C LEU A 467 -16.99 1.73 -11.63
N LEU A 468 -16.17 1.41 -12.63
CA LEU A 468 -16.54 1.58 -14.03
C LEU A 468 -17.82 0.79 -14.36
N ASN A 469 -17.93 -0.45 -13.88
CA ASN A 469 -19.13 -1.26 -14.08
C ASN A 469 -20.37 -0.68 -13.37
N HIS A 470 -20.19 -0.15 -12.15
CA HIS A 470 -21.29 0.50 -11.42
C HIS A 470 -21.81 1.72 -12.18
N HIS A 471 -20.91 2.60 -12.63
CA HIS A 471 -21.31 3.76 -13.42
C HIS A 471 -21.92 3.36 -14.76
N ALA A 472 -21.31 2.41 -15.48
CA ALA A 472 -21.84 1.92 -16.76
C ALA A 472 -23.29 1.42 -16.62
N SER A 473 -23.57 0.63 -15.57
CA SER A 473 -24.93 0.12 -15.33
C SER A 473 -25.97 1.23 -15.11
N VAL A 474 -25.59 2.32 -14.45
CA VAL A 474 -26.46 3.48 -14.22
C VAL A 474 -26.68 4.27 -15.52
N TYR A 475 -25.59 4.51 -16.28
CA TYR A 475 -25.71 5.23 -17.56
C TYR A 475 -26.53 4.50 -18.59
N ASP A 476 -26.44 3.15 -18.61
CA ASP A 476 -27.27 2.33 -19.48
C ASP A 476 -28.78 2.39 -19.06
N ALA A 477 -29.06 2.32 -17.75
CA ALA A 477 -30.40 2.43 -17.20
C ALA A 477 -31.04 3.82 -17.44
N SER A 478 -30.25 4.89 -17.32
CA SER A 478 -30.70 6.27 -17.56
C SER A 478 -30.72 6.67 -19.03
N GLN A 479 -30.36 5.77 -19.96
CA GLN A 479 -30.26 6.06 -21.39
C GLN A 479 -29.39 7.29 -21.71
N SER A 480 -28.30 7.45 -20.95
CA SER A 480 -27.38 8.56 -21.12
C SER A 480 -26.72 8.58 -22.50
N PRO A 481 -26.40 9.78 -23.05
CA PRO A 481 -25.84 9.89 -24.39
C PRO A 481 -24.50 9.15 -24.53
N SER A 482 -24.26 8.66 -25.77
CA SER A 482 -22.97 8.03 -26.12
C SER A 482 -21.81 9.04 -26.02
N LEU A 483 -20.66 8.57 -25.59
CA LEU A 483 -19.45 9.33 -25.32
C LEU A 483 -18.41 9.13 -26.43
N THR A 484 -17.65 10.17 -26.70
CA THR A 484 -16.37 10.07 -27.42
C THR A 484 -15.26 9.55 -26.49
N LEU A 485 -14.13 9.12 -27.03
CA LEU A 485 -12.97 8.69 -26.22
C LEU A 485 -12.49 9.76 -25.24
N PRO A 486 -12.29 11.04 -25.61
CA PRO A 486 -11.92 12.07 -24.64
C PRO A 486 -12.95 12.29 -23.53
N GLU A 487 -14.25 12.26 -23.86
CA GLU A 487 -15.34 12.38 -22.87
C GLU A 487 -15.34 11.20 -21.91
N PHE A 488 -15.13 9.99 -22.40
CA PHE A 488 -14.99 8.80 -21.57
C PHE A 488 -13.79 8.90 -20.62
N ILE A 489 -12.61 9.29 -21.14
CA ILE A 489 -11.40 9.43 -20.32
C ILE A 489 -11.57 10.51 -19.25
N SER A 490 -12.16 11.66 -19.60
CA SER A 490 -12.49 12.70 -18.64
C SER A 490 -13.39 12.17 -17.52
N ARG A 491 -14.33 11.31 -17.87
CA ARG A 491 -15.29 10.73 -16.94
C ARG A 491 -14.65 9.70 -16.00
N ILE A 492 -13.83 8.81 -16.51
CA ILE A 492 -13.11 7.87 -15.65
C ILE A 492 -12.09 8.56 -14.75
N ASP A 493 -11.41 9.62 -15.20
CA ASP A 493 -10.52 10.43 -14.34
C ASP A 493 -11.28 11.06 -13.17
N LYS A 494 -12.51 11.51 -13.44
CA LYS A 494 -13.44 12.03 -12.42
C LYS A 494 -13.83 10.93 -11.42
N ILE A 495 -14.31 9.78 -11.91
CA ILE A 495 -14.76 8.65 -11.09
C ILE A 495 -13.62 8.15 -10.19
N TRP A 496 -12.45 7.88 -10.76
CA TRP A 496 -11.31 7.37 -10.00
C TRP A 496 -10.65 8.44 -9.10
N GLY A 497 -10.90 9.72 -9.40
CA GLY A 497 -10.44 10.81 -8.54
C GLY A 497 -11.30 11.03 -7.31
N GLN A 498 -12.56 10.60 -7.33
CA GLN A 498 -13.49 10.69 -6.20
C GLN A 498 -13.40 9.49 -5.28
N GLU A 499 -13.10 8.32 -5.85
CA GLU A 499 -13.03 7.09 -5.08
C GLU A 499 -11.84 7.10 -4.15
N GLU A 500 -12.09 6.82 -2.91
CA GLU A 500 -11.09 6.60 -1.89
C GLU A 500 -10.79 5.11 -1.73
N TRP A 501 -9.53 4.75 -1.68
CA TRP A 501 -9.10 3.39 -1.41
C TRP A 501 -8.09 3.34 -0.26
N ILE A 502 -8.14 2.24 0.48
CA ILE A 502 -7.29 2.06 1.66
C ILE A 502 -5.97 1.43 1.22
N LEU A 503 -4.84 2.09 1.55
CA LEU A 503 -3.53 1.46 1.45
C LEU A 503 -3.46 0.24 2.38
N PRO A 504 -2.87 -0.88 1.93
CA PRO A 504 -2.66 -2.03 2.81
C PRO A 504 -1.78 -1.63 4.00
N VAL A 505 -2.09 -2.19 5.15
CA VAL A 505 -1.34 -2.01 6.39
C VAL A 505 0.13 -2.35 6.17
N GLN A 506 1.02 -1.37 6.34
CA GLN A 506 2.46 -1.58 6.11
C GLN A 506 3.16 -2.29 7.26
N ALA A 507 2.67 -2.12 8.49
CA ALA A 507 3.23 -2.72 9.68
C ALA A 507 2.13 -3.01 10.70
N PRO A 508 1.56 -4.22 10.75
CA PRO A 508 0.69 -4.62 11.85
C PRO A 508 1.47 -4.49 13.17
N MET A 509 0.87 -3.87 14.18
CA MET A 509 1.49 -3.53 15.47
C MET A 509 2.50 -2.36 15.44
N GLY A 510 2.47 -1.51 14.42
CA GLY A 510 3.18 -0.23 14.42
C GLY A 510 2.39 0.88 15.13
N VAL A 511 3.01 2.05 15.21
CA VAL A 511 2.33 3.27 15.65
C VAL A 511 1.18 3.59 14.70
N ARG A 512 0.01 3.91 15.21
CA ARG A 512 -1.18 4.12 14.38
C ARG A 512 -1.26 5.54 13.86
N LEU A 513 -1.35 5.66 12.54
CA LEU A 513 -1.68 6.90 11.87
C LEU A 513 -3.17 6.92 11.56
N ILE A 514 -3.88 7.91 12.08
CA ILE A 514 -5.32 8.07 11.94
C ILE A 514 -5.67 9.46 11.41
N THR A 515 -6.61 9.53 10.51
CA THR A 515 -7.14 10.79 9.97
C THR A 515 -8.55 11.10 10.49
N ASP A 516 -9.18 10.10 11.08
CA ASP A 516 -10.44 10.23 11.77
C ASP A 516 -10.29 9.76 13.22
N VAL A 517 -10.52 10.68 14.14
CA VAL A 517 -10.39 10.46 15.59
C VAL A 517 -11.25 9.30 16.09
N SER A 518 -12.36 9.04 15.41
CA SER A 518 -13.28 7.94 15.76
C SER A 518 -12.65 6.56 15.61
N GLN A 519 -11.58 6.45 14.81
CA GLN A 519 -10.86 5.19 14.57
C GLN A 519 -9.73 4.93 15.55
N ALA A 520 -9.45 5.88 16.45
CA ALA A 520 -8.33 5.76 17.38
C ALA A 520 -8.49 4.55 18.30
N PRO A 521 -7.40 3.84 18.64
CA PRO A 521 -7.40 2.83 19.69
C PRO A 521 -7.39 3.48 21.07
N LEU A 522 -7.23 2.65 22.10
CA LEU A 522 -6.82 3.16 23.41
C LEU A 522 -5.46 3.85 23.25
N THR A 523 -5.40 5.10 23.64
CA THR A 523 -4.25 5.96 23.39
C THR A 523 -3.74 6.53 24.70
N ARG A 524 -2.45 6.30 25.02
CA ARG A 524 -1.77 6.96 26.13
C ARG A 524 -1.15 8.28 25.67
N VAL A 525 -0.54 8.29 24.49
CA VAL A 525 0.10 9.47 23.90
C VAL A 525 -0.54 9.76 22.54
N ALA A 526 -1.12 10.95 22.40
CA ALA A 526 -1.63 11.44 21.12
C ALA A 526 -0.77 12.58 20.58
N ILE A 527 -0.36 12.46 19.34
CA ILE A 527 0.39 13.49 18.60
C ILE A 527 -0.49 13.94 17.44
N VAL A 528 -0.93 15.17 17.46
CA VAL A 528 -1.93 15.74 16.55
C VAL A 528 -1.28 16.75 15.63
N LEU A 529 -1.32 16.51 14.33
CA LEU A 529 -0.73 17.36 13.30
C LEU A 529 -1.81 18.16 12.56
N GLY A 530 -1.43 19.34 12.11
CA GLY A 530 -2.30 20.19 11.29
C GLY A 530 -3.33 20.98 12.09
N VAL A 531 -3.02 21.36 13.32
CA VAL A 531 -3.91 22.21 14.15
C VAL A 531 -3.78 23.66 13.69
N THR A 532 -4.33 23.95 12.51
CA THR A 532 -4.23 25.25 11.84
C THR A 532 -5.61 25.80 11.47
N GLU A 533 -5.72 27.13 11.38
CA GLU A 533 -6.91 27.79 10.86
C GLU A 533 -7.24 27.31 9.44
N GLY A 534 -8.54 27.09 9.22
CA GLY A 534 -9.04 26.57 7.95
C GLY A 534 -9.01 25.04 7.83
N VAL A 535 -8.34 24.35 8.77
CA VAL A 535 -8.41 22.89 8.96
C VAL A 535 -9.27 22.57 10.19
N LEU A 536 -8.96 23.16 11.34
CA LEU A 536 -9.76 23.07 12.55
C LEU A 536 -9.60 24.36 13.39
N PRO A 537 -10.56 25.26 13.39
CA PRO A 537 -11.87 25.19 12.71
C PRO A 537 -11.72 25.18 11.17
N SER A 538 -12.63 24.47 10.53
CA SER A 538 -12.71 24.42 9.09
C SER A 538 -13.20 25.77 8.53
N ARG A 539 -12.82 26.07 7.27
CA ARG A 539 -13.40 27.25 6.61
C ARG A 539 -14.89 27.05 6.45
N ARG A 540 -15.66 28.02 6.97
CA ARG A 540 -17.11 28.03 6.77
C ARG A 540 -17.39 28.39 5.32
N THR A 541 -17.92 27.44 4.59
CA THR A 541 -18.51 27.67 3.27
C THR A 541 -19.99 27.32 3.40
N GLU A 542 -20.84 28.25 3.06
CA GLU A 542 -22.26 27.99 2.93
C GLU A 542 -22.47 26.95 1.82
N ASP A 543 -23.41 26.05 2.05
CA ASP A 543 -23.74 25.03 1.06
C ASP A 543 -24.33 25.71 -0.19
N SER A 544 -23.69 25.51 -1.33
CA SER A 544 -24.11 26.12 -2.60
C SER A 544 -25.40 25.57 -3.15
N VAL A 545 -25.79 24.36 -2.76
CA VAL A 545 -27.06 23.70 -3.16
C VAL A 545 -28.19 24.06 -2.24
N LEU A 546 -27.93 24.14 -0.92
CA LEU A 546 -28.94 24.48 0.08
C LEU A 546 -28.39 25.55 1.05
N PRO A 547 -28.39 26.83 0.65
CA PRO A 547 -27.97 27.94 1.49
C PRO A 547 -28.74 28.02 2.80
N ASP A 548 -28.16 28.64 3.84
CA ASP A 548 -28.75 28.73 5.16
C ASP A 548 -30.14 29.38 5.15
N VAL A 549 -30.36 30.39 4.30
CA VAL A 549 -31.66 31.04 4.11
C VAL A 549 -32.73 30.01 3.68
N TYR A 550 -32.38 29.09 2.78
CA TYR A 550 -33.29 28.05 2.32
C TYR A 550 -33.50 26.96 3.38
N ARG A 551 -32.48 26.62 4.15
CA ARG A 551 -32.60 25.72 5.31
C ARG A 551 -33.58 26.24 6.34
N HIS A 552 -33.52 27.51 6.68
CA HIS A 552 -34.44 28.18 7.59
C HIS A 552 -35.86 28.20 7.05
N GLU A 553 -36.02 28.42 5.74
CA GLU A 553 -37.35 28.42 5.13
C GLU A 553 -37.99 27.01 5.08
N ILE A 554 -37.17 25.96 4.81
CA ILE A 554 -37.64 24.57 4.92
C ILE A 554 -38.07 24.25 6.35
N ASN A 555 -37.24 24.59 7.35
CA ASN A 555 -37.57 24.36 8.75
C ASN A 555 -38.86 25.06 9.18
N ARG A 556 -39.11 26.26 8.64
CA ARG A 556 -40.35 27.02 8.90
C ARG A 556 -41.57 26.34 8.27
N LEU A 557 -41.39 25.77 7.05
CA LEU A 557 -42.51 25.17 6.28
C LEU A 557 -42.81 23.72 6.67
N LEU A 558 -41.82 23.03 7.26
CA LEU A 558 -41.96 21.64 7.75
C LEU A 558 -41.75 21.54 9.27
N PRO A 559 -42.62 22.14 10.09
CA PRO A 559 -42.43 22.18 11.55
C PRO A 559 -42.51 20.80 12.22
N GLU A 560 -43.05 19.80 11.54
CA GLU A 560 -43.11 18.42 12.03
C GLU A 560 -41.82 17.63 11.80
N HIS A 561 -40.93 18.17 10.96
CA HIS A 561 -39.60 17.59 10.71
C HIS A 561 -38.57 18.22 11.68
N PRO A 562 -37.52 17.47 11.99
CA PRO A 562 -36.38 18.04 12.72
C PRO A 562 -35.69 19.13 11.93
N ASP A 563 -35.23 20.19 12.58
CA ASP A 563 -34.57 21.32 11.91
C ASP A 563 -33.31 20.90 11.17
N LEU A 564 -33.24 21.23 9.87
CA LEU A 564 -32.02 21.14 9.10
C LEU A 564 -30.96 22.10 9.69
N ARG A 565 -29.74 21.63 9.80
CA ARG A 565 -28.65 22.39 10.41
C ARG A 565 -28.10 23.43 9.44
N ASP A 566 -27.93 24.66 9.91
CA ASP A 566 -27.24 25.73 9.22
C ASP A 566 -25.72 25.66 9.33
N SER A 567 -25.01 26.58 8.72
CA SER A 567 -23.54 26.65 8.77
C SER A 567 -23.01 26.92 10.19
N PHE A 568 -23.82 27.55 11.04
CA PHE A 568 -23.44 27.80 12.44
C PHE A 568 -23.50 26.52 13.27
N ALA A 569 -24.51 25.69 13.08
CA ALA A 569 -24.61 24.37 13.72
C ALA A 569 -23.45 23.46 13.30
N LYS A 570 -23.03 23.52 12.03
CA LYS A 570 -21.84 22.79 11.53
C LYS A 570 -20.53 23.27 12.18
N ALA A 571 -20.44 24.54 12.57
CA ALA A 571 -19.29 25.05 13.34
C ALA A 571 -19.17 24.46 14.75
N GLN A 572 -20.29 24.01 15.34
CA GLN A 572 -20.24 23.28 16.61
C GLN A 572 -19.60 21.91 16.46
N GLU A 573 -19.78 21.24 15.32
CA GLU A 573 -19.14 19.97 15.03
C GLU A 573 -17.62 20.06 15.03
N ASP A 574 -17.03 21.15 14.55
CA ASP A 574 -15.58 21.38 14.63
C ASP A 574 -15.09 21.47 16.09
N ARG A 575 -15.86 22.12 16.96
CA ARG A 575 -15.56 22.18 18.39
C ARG A 575 -15.67 20.79 19.03
N GLU A 576 -16.71 20.04 18.70
CA GLU A 576 -16.90 18.67 19.17
C GLU A 576 -15.77 17.74 18.70
N LYS A 577 -15.37 17.87 17.41
CA LYS A 577 -14.22 17.16 16.87
C LYS A 577 -12.92 17.52 17.63
N PHE A 578 -12.71 18.80 17.93
CA PHE A 578 -11.54 19.24 18.67
C PHE A 578 -11.55 18.72 20.12
N VAL A 579 -12.69 18.77 20.80
CA VAL A 579 -12.86 18.18 22.14
C VAL A 579 -12.53 16.68 22.11
N ARG A 580 -13.00 15.98 21.08
CA ARG A 580 -12.73 14.55 20.94
C ARG A 580 -11.24 14.27 20.72
N VAL A 581 -10.55 15.07 19.87
CA VAL A 581 -9.10 15.01 19.69
C VAL A 581 -8.36 15.19 21.01
N CYS A 582 -8.74 16.22 21.77
CA CYS A 582 -8.13 16.50 23.08
C CYS A 582 -8.44 15.44 24.14
N SER A 583 -9.55 14.73 24.00
CA SER A 583 -9.97 13.66 24.92
C SER A 583 -9.34 12.30 24.63
N LEU A 584 -8.57 12.14 23.55
CA LEU A 584 -7.99 10.86 23.14
C LEU A 584 -6.97 10.33 24.14
N PRO A 585 -5.92 11.10 24.54
CA PRO A 585 -4.85 10.54 25.34
C PRO A 585 -5.19 10.51 26.82
N SER A 586 -4.67 9.47 27.49
CA SER A 586 -4.75 9.39 28.95
C SER A 586 -3.58 10.06 29.67
N GLU A 587 -2.41 10.21 29.03
CA GLU A 587 -1.18 10.68 29.66
C GLU A 587 -0.60 11.96 29.03
N LYS A 588 -0.48 11.98 27.70
CA LYS A 588 0.18 13.09 26.99
C LYS A 588 -0.50 13.46 25.68
N LEU A 589 -0.80 14.75 25.53
CA LEU A 589 -1.33 15.35 24.32
C LEU A 589 -0.30 16.31 23.70
N ILE A 590 0.06 16.08 22.45
CA ILE A 590 0.95 16.97 21.71
C ILE A 590 0.17 17.53 20.51
N LEU A 591 -0.08 18.85 20.52
CA LEU A 591 -0.77 19.54 19.44
C LEU A 591 0.25 20.30 18.58
N MET A 592 0.28 20.03 17.29
CA MET A 592 1.28 20.56 16.38
C MET A 592 0.63 21.42 15.30
N SER A 593 1.32 22.48 14.91
CA SER A 593 0.91 23.36 13.82
C SER A 593 2.12 23.79 13.00
N ALA A 594 2.02 23.70 11.66
CA ALA A 594 2.98 24.31 10.74
C ALA A 594 2.56 25.74 10.38
N LEU A 595 3.53 26.63 10.07
CA LEU A 595 3.28 27.98 9.61
C LEU A 595 3.29 28.13 8.08
N ALA A 596 3.86 27.16 7.36
CA ALA A 596 3.96 27.23 5.91
C ALA A 596 3.90 25.85 5.25
N SER A 597 3.50 25.83 3.98
CA SER A 597 3.79 24.79 3.00
C SER A 597 4.52 25.42 1.81
N GLU A 598 4.80 24.58 0.77
CA GLU A 598 5.44 25.07 -0.47
C GLU A 598 4.71 26.28 -1.09
N ASP A 599 3.36 26.27 -1.01
CA ASP A 599 2.51 27.24 -1.73
C ASP A 599 1.67 28.15 -0.82
N SER A 600 1.68 27.96 0.51
CA SER A 600 0.73 28.63 1.40
C SER A 600 1.30 28.90 2.78
N LEU A 601 0.90 30.05 3.36
CA LEU A 601 1.13 30.35 4.77
C LEU A 601 -0.07 29.89 5.60
N TYR A 602 0.18 29.42 6.80
CA TYR A 602 -0.83 28.97 7.76
C TYR A 602 -0.74 29.78 9.05
N THR A 603 -1.85 29.82 9.75
CA THR A 603 -1.97 30.37 11.09
C THR A 603 -2.32 29.23 12.05
N PRO A 604 -1.68 29.11 13.21
CA PRO A 604 -2.12 28.15 14.23
C PRO A 604 -3.59 28.37 14.58
N SER A 605 -4.30 27.30 14.89
CA SER A 605 -5.71 27.36 15.24
C SER A 605 -5.98 28.19 16.51
N GLY A 606 -6.98 29.06 16.50
CA GLY A 606 -7.46 29.77 17.69
C GLY A 606 -7.98 28.84 18.79
N TYR A 607 -8.28 27.58 18.47
CA TYR A 607 -8.64 26.55 19.47
C TYR A 607 -7.48 26.20 20.42
N LEU A 608 -6.24 26.45 20.02
CA LEU A 608 -5.07 26.28 20.88
C LEU A 608 -5.09 27.24 22.08
N ASP A 609 -5.68 28.43 21.93
CA ASP A 609 -5.84 29.38 23.05
C ASP A 609 -6.83 28.85 24.10
N GLU A 610 -7.87 28.14 23.67
CA GLU A 610 -8.78 27.45 24.59
C GLU A 610 -8.07 26.36 25.39
N VAL A 611 -7.16 25.59 24.73
CA VAL A 611 -6.35 24.59 25.42
C VAL A 611 -5.42 25.27 26.45
N ARG A 612 -4.75 26.37 26.07
CA ARG A 612 -3.90 27.14 27.01
C ARG A 612 -4.69 27.62 28.20
N ARG A 613 -5.91 28.12 27.97
CA ARG A 613 -6.80 28.61 29.03
C ARG A 613 -7.21 27.49 30.01
N VAL A 614 -7.60 26.31 29.45
CA VAL A 614 -8.13 25.20 30.27
C VAL A 614 -7.01 24.42 30.94
N ALA A 615 -5.87 24.21 30.26
CA ALA A 615 -4.72 23.50 30.81
C ALA A 615 -3.68 24.41 31.44
N GLU A 616 -4.09 25.58 31.99
CA GLU A 616 -3.20 26.55 32.61
C GLU A 616 -2.30 25.89 33.67
N GLY A 617 -1.00 26.14 33.61
CA GLY A 617 0.02 25.54 34.47
C GLY A 617 0.45 24.12 34.12
N ARG A 618 -0.25 23.43 33.19
CA ARG A 618 0.10 22.07 32.67
C ARG A 618 0.36 22.06 31.17
N CYS A 619 0.28 23.21 30.50
CA CYS A 619 0.50 23.36 29.06
C CYS A 619 1.89 23.97 28.82
N VAL A 620 2.72 23.25 28.06
CA VAL A 620 4.03 23.73 27.59
C VAL A 620 3.92 24.14 26.15
N HIS A 621 4.45 25.31 25.79
CA HIS A 621 4.54 25.76 24.40
C HIS A 621 6.00 25.74 23.94
N GLU A 622 6.26 25.03 22.85
CA GLU A 622 7.56 24.93 22.20
C GLU A 622 7.47 25.51 20.79
N ASP A 623 8.29 26.52 20.52
CA ASP A 623 8.36 27.18 19.22
C ASP A 623 9.65 26.81 18.49
N PHE A 624 9.48 26.17 17.33
CA PHE A 624 10.59 25.74 16.47
C PHE A 624 10.82 26.65 15.26
N THR A 625 10.11 27.76 15.15
CA THR A 625 10.15 28.64 13.97
C THR A 625 11.50 29.28 13.73
N GLY A 626 12.27 29.53 14.79
CA GLY A 626 13.62 30.10 14.71
C GLY A 626 14.75 29.08 14.94
N GLN A 627 14.44 27.79 15.05
CA GLN A 627 15.40 26.76 15.38
C GLN A 627 15.88 26.02 14.14
N GLU A 628 17.09 25.47 14.22
CA GLU A 628 17.58 24.57 13.17
C GLU A 628 16.68 23.33 13.09
N PRO A 629 16.38 22.82 11.87
CA PRO A 629 15.56 21.61 11.68
C PRO A 629 16.12 20.37 12.35
N ILE A 630 17.43 20.36 12.60
CA ILE A 630 18.14 19.27 13.26
C ILE A 630 18.27 19.60 14.75
N PRO A 631 17.75 18.74 15.65
CA PRO A 631 17.76 19.01 17.09
C PRO A 631 19.20 19.11 17.64
N SER A 632 19.34 19.76 18.80
CA SER A 632 20.60 19.77 19.56
C SER A 632 21.04 18.33 19.88
N ALA A 633 22.32 18.12 20.20
CA ALA A 633 22.87 16.79 20.47
C ALA A 633 22.12 16.05 21.59
N GLU A 634 21.67 16.78 22.60
CA GLU A 634 20.89 16.25 23.75
C GLU A 634 19.44 15.91 23.35
N ALA A 635 18.90 16.61 22.38
CA ALA A 635 17.53 16.42 21.89
C ALA A 635 17.43 15.42 20.74
N CYS A 636 18.55 14.88 20.24
CA CYS A 636 18.57 13.86 19.20
C CYS A 636 17.99 12.55 19.72
N VAL A 637 16.94 12.06 19.04
CA VAL A 637 16.25 10.81 19.39
C VAL A 637 16.73 9.65 18.51
N THR A 638 17.16 9.94 17.29
CA THR A 638 17.52 8.90 16.33
C THR A 638 19.02 8.92 15.98
N PRO A 639 19.59 7.77 15.58
CA PRO A 639 20.94 7.74 15.04
C PRO A 639 21.12 8.65 13.82
N ARG A 640 20.05 8.93 13.07
CA ARG A 640 20.06 9.88 11.94
C ARG A 640 20.27 11.31 12.45
N ASP A 641 19.45 11.74 13.42
CA ASP A 641 19.56 13.08 14.00
C ASP A 641 20.96 13.32 14.59
N LEU A 642 21.46 12.36 15.35
CA LEU A 642 22.79 12.45 15.94
C LEU A 642 23.91 12.55 14.90
N ARG A 643 23.75 11.85 13.78
CA ARG A 643 24.71 11.93 12.67
C ARG A 643 24.67 13.29 11.96
N LEU A 644 23.46 13.78 11.69
CA LEU A 644 23.28 15.09 11.07
C LEU A 644 23.79 16.20 11.99
N ARG A 645 23.49 16.12 13.29
CA ARG A 645 23.98 17.09 14.27
C ARG A 645 25.52 17.09 14.35
N ARG A 646 26.14 15.93 14.48
CA ARG A 646 27.60 15.79 14.47
C ARG A 646 28.23 16.32 13.18
N ALA A 647 27.55 16.16 12.04
CA ALA A 647 28.03 16.69 10.77
C ALA A 647 27.94 18.22 10.71
N LEU A 648 26.93 18.83 11.35
CA LEU A 648 26.78 20.29 11.46
C LEU A 648 27.78 20.88 12.46
N ASP A 649 27.99 20.21 13.60
CA ASP A 649 28.89 20.67 14.65
C ASP A 649 30.37 20.50 14.32
N ALA A 650 30.68 19.75 13.25
CA ALA A 650 32.06 19.53 12.83
C ALA A 650 32.65 20.79 12.19
N GLU A 651 33.50 21.49 12.92
CA GLU A 651 34.22 22.69 12.44
C GLU A 651 35.27 22.37 11.35
N GLU A 652 35.69 21.10 11.21
CA GLU A 652 36.66 20.67 10.21
C GLU A 652 36.00 19.95 9.05
N LYS A 653 36.52 20.15 7.83
CA LYS A 653 36.22 19.30 6.68
C LYS A 653 36.39 17.83 7.07
N TRP A 654 35.30 17.13 7.17
CA TRP A 654 35.22 15.73 7.57
C TRP A 654 36.21 14.89 6.74
N SER A 655 37.39 14.60 7.25
CA SER A 655 38.16 13.51 6.73
C SER A 655 37.54 12.24 7.30
N TRP A 656 36.96 11.45 6.44
CA TRP A 656 36.32 10.21 6.84
C TRP A 656 37.41 9.22 7.31
N ASN A 657 37.61 9.17 8.60
CA ASN A 657 38.42 8.12 9.22
C ASN A 657 37.42 7.09 9.77
N PRO A 658 37.22 5.96 9.09
CA PRO A 658 36.23 5.01 9.56
C PRO A 658 36.63 4.53 10.94
N VAL A 659 35.74 4.69 11.91
CA VAL A 659 35.89 4.12 13.28
C VAL A 659 36.17 2.60 13.20
N LEU A 660 35.89 1.99 12.07
CA LEU A 660 36.11 0.58 11.74
C LEU A 660 37.58 0.23 11.41
N GLN A 661 38.51 1.19 11.36
CA GLN A 661 39.94 0.94 11.26
C GLN A 661 40.60 0.80 12.66
N SER A 662 39.83 0.87 13.74
CA SER A 662 40.38 0.58 15.06
C SER A 662 40.85 -0.88 15.10
N GLU A 663 41.98 -1.09 15.76
CA GLU A 663 42.56 -2.44 15.95
C GLU A 663 41.57 -3.42 16.59
N SER A 664 40.69 -2.89 17.46
CA SER A 664 39.60 -3.63 18.10
C SER A 664 38.51 -4.08 17.10
N ALA A 665 38.11 -3.23 16.15
CA ALA A 665 37.12 -3.62 15.13
C ALA A 665 37.70 -4.63 14.14
N SER A 666 38.94 -4.44 13.72
CA SER A 666 39.64 -5.38 12.85
C SER A 666 39.84 -6.74 13.50
N SER A 667 40.08 -6.81 14.81
CA SER A 667 40.23 -8.07 15.53
C SER A 667 38.95 -8.91 15.56
N LEU A 668 37.77 -8.28 15.59
CA LEU A 668 36.46 -8.98 15.58
C LEU A 668 36.15 -9.68 14.26
N VAL A 669 36.71 -9.20 13.17
CA VAL A 669 36.42 -9.70 11.82
C VAL A 669 37.58 -10.44 11.16
N ARG A 670 38.74 -10.54 11.82
CA ARG A 670 39.87 -11.33 11.33
C ARG A 670 39.45 -12.78 11.07
N ALA A 671 39.81 -13.29 9.93
CA ALA A 671 39.61 -14.68 9.61
C ALA A 671 40.75 -15.53 10.12
N ASP A 672 40.42 -16.62 10.80
CA ASP A 672 41.35 -17.71 10.99
C ASP A 672 41.33 -18.59 9.72
N LEU A 673 42.40 -18.52 8.93
CA LEU A 673 42.49 -19.29 7.68
C LEU A 673 42.62 -20.79 7.90
N SER A 674 42.79 -21.24 9.17
CA SER A 674 42.74 -22.67 9.51
C SER A 674 41.30 -23.21 9.47
N THR A 675 40.33 -22.31 9.53
CA THR A 675 38.89 -22.67 9.34
C THR A 675 38.51 -22.62 7.87
N PRO A 676 37.70 -23.59 7.36
CA PRO A 676 37.28 -23.60 5.96
C PRO A 676 36.41 -22.42 5.61
N ILE A 677 36.77 -21.70 4.55
CA ILE A 677 36.09 -20.51 4.03
C ILE A 677 35.13 -20.93 2.91
N ARG A 678 34.01 -20.26 2.79
CA ARG A 678 33.08 -20.49 1.66
C ARG A 678 33.56 -19.68 0.44
N PRO A 679 33.56 -20.23 -0.78
CA PRO A 679 33.91 -19.48 -1.99
C PRO A 679 33.12 -18.17 -2.14
N ARG A 680 31.83 -18.17 -1.78
CA ARG A 680 30.98 -16.98 -1.78
C ARG A 680 31.42 -15.90 -0.80
N GLU A 681 31.92 -16.29 0.36
CA GLU A 681 32.46 -15.34 1.34
C GLU A 681 33.70 -14.66 0.78
N PHE A 682 34.56 -15.43 0.13
CA PHE A 682 35.73 -14.90 -0.53
C PHE A 682 35.41 -13.94 -1.65
N ALA A 683 34.44 -14.33 -2.52
CA ALA A 683 33.93 -13.47 -3.58
C ALA A 683 33.34 -12.16 -3.06
N ALA A 684 32.62 -12.22 -1.91
CA ALA A 684 32.06 -11.03 -1.29
C ALA A 684 33.11 -10.06 -0.74
N VAL A 685 34.26 -10.55 -0.30
CA VAL A 685 35.41 -9.70 0.13
C VAL A 685 35.94 -8.86 -1.03
N LEU A 686 35.94 -9.42 -2.22
CA LEU A 686 36.42 -8.71 -3.42
C LEU A 686 35.45 -7.60 -3.84
N GLU A 687 34.17 -7.82 -3.68
CA GLU A 687 33.16 -6.81 -3.97
C GLU A 687 33.21 -5.66 -2.97
N CYS A 688 33.11 -6.00 -1.69
CA CYS A 688 33.18 -5.05 -0.61
C CYS A 688 33.60 -5.75 0.70
N PRO A 689 34.83 -5.51 1.21
CA PRO A 689 35.28 -6.09 2.48
C PRO A 689 34.34 -5.80 3.63
N PHE A 690 33.81 -4.59 3.72
CA PHE A 690 32.85 -4.19 4.74
C PHE A 690 31.55 -5.02 4.70
N ALA A 691 30.90 -5.11 3.54
CA ALA A 691 29.67 -5.88 3.39
C ALA A 691 29.90 -7.37 3.65
N SER A 692 31.05 -7.90 3.24
CA SER A 692 31.45 -9.27 3.53
C SER A 692 31.66 -9.51 5.04
N ALA A 693 32.35 -8.63 5.73
CA ALA A 693 32.53 -8.70 7.17
C ALA A 693 31.19 -8.67 7.93
N CYS A 694 30.29 -7.73 7.57
CA CYS A 694 28.96 -7.65 8.16
C CYS A 694 28.15 -8.94 7.96
N ARG A 695 28.18 -9.51 6.76
CA ARG A 695 27.38 -10.70 6.39
C ARG A 695 27.94 -11.99 6.97
N HIS A 696 29.23 -12.18 6.89
CA HIS A 696 29.85 -13.51 7.11
C HIS A 696 30.57 -13.61 8.45
N ARG A 697 31.04 -12.50 9.03
CA ARG A 697 31.77 -12.49 10.30
C ARG A 697 30.91 -12.00 11.46
N LEU A 698 30.19 -10.88 11.25
CA LEU A 698 29.28 -10.35 12.25
C LEU A 698 27.88 -10.98 12.19
N GLU A 699 27.63 -11.85 11.21
CA GLU A 699 26.38 -12.55 10.97
C GLU A 699 25.13 -11.65 10.94
N LEU A 700 25.31 -10.40 10.54
CA LEU A 700 24.21 -9.46 10.39
C LEU A 700 23.32 -9.92 9.21
N LYS A 701 22.22 -10.56 9.55
CA LYS A 701 21.32 -11.17 8.56
C LYS A 701 20.28 -10.18 8.09
N ASP A 702 20.14 -10.03 6.78
CA ASP A 702 18.95 -9.42 6.19
C ASP A 702 17.82 -10.46 6.19
N ARG A 703 16.73 -10.18 6.94
CA ARG A 703 15.62 -11.12 7.14
C ARG A 703 14.70 -11.28 5.92
N LYS A 704 14.64 -10.29 5.01
CA LYS A 704 13.55 -10.20 4.03
C LYS A 704 13.71 -10.98 2.71
N GLN A 705 14.91 -11.34 2.27
CA GLN A 705 15.08 -11.93 0.93
C GLN A 705 15.52 -13.41 0.90
N ARG A 706 15.85 -14.00 2.03
CA ARG A 706 16.56 -15.30 2.06
C ARG A 706 15.72 -16.53 1.77
N ASP A 707 14.46 -16.53 2.14
CA ASP A 707 13.74 -17.80 2.25
C ASP A 707 13.12 -18.25 0.92
N MET A 708 12.65 -17.33 0.13
CA MET A 708 12.04 -17.60 -1.19
C MET A 708 13.02 -18.21 -2.21
N TRP A 709 14.25 -17.69 -2.26
CA TRP A 709 15.27 -18.16 -3.22
C TRP A 709 15.95 -19.45 -2.79
N LYS A 710 16.01 -19.73 -1.49
CA LYS A 710 16.46 -21.02 -0.98
C LYS A 710 15.50 -22.14 -1.34
N ALA A 711 14.18 -21.88 -1.24
CA ALA A 711 13.17 -22.84 -1.67
C ALA A 711 13.36 -23.20 -3.14
N TYR A 712 13.57 -22.19 -3.99
CA TYR A 712 13.81 -22.40 -5.43
C TYR A 712 15.10 -23.20 -5.71
N ALA A 713 16.25 -22.76 -5.18
CA ALA A 713 17.54 -23.38 -5.45
C ALA A 713 17.65 -24.82 -4.91
N ASN A 714 16.98 -25.14 -3.82
CA ASN A 714 17.03 -26.46 -3.19
C ASN A 714 15.98 -27.44 -3.71
N MET A 715 15.07 -26.99 -4.58
CA MET A 715 13.90 -27.77 -5.01
C MET A 715 14.25 -29.12 -5.66
N PRO A 716 15.15 -29.18 -6.69
CA PRO A 716 15.51 -30.45 -7.31
C PRO A 716 16.21 -31.42 -6.34
N ALA A 717 17.03 -30.88 -5.42
CA ALA A 717 17.70 -31.68 -4.41
C ALA A 717 16.73 -32.16 -3.30
N ARG A 718 15.76 -31.33 -2.92
CA ARG A 718 14.70 -31.68 -1.95
C ARG A 718 13.84 -32.82 -2.49
N ALA A 719 13.43 -32.73 -3.74
CA ALA A 719 12.69 -33.76 -4.43
C ALA A 719 13.54 -35.02 -4.76
N ARG A 720 14.86 -34.97 -4.50
CA ARG A 720 15.82 -36.00 -4.93
C ARG A 720 15.64 -36.37 -6.40
N LEU A 721 15.48 -35.39 -7.25
CA LEU A 721 15.10 -35.54 -8.65
C LEU A 721 15.98 -36.56 -9.38
N GLY A 722 17.31 -36.50 -9.21
CA GLY A 722 18.27 -37.44 -9.81
C GLY A 722 18.17 -38.86 -9.34
N GLN A 723 17.44 -39.17 -8.26
CA GLN A 723 17.27 -40.52 -7.70
C GLN A 723 15.93 -41.14 -8.08
N GLN A 724 15.03 -40.38 -8.71
CA GLN A 724 13.73 -40.90 -9.11
C GLN A 724 13.88 -41.91 -10.28
N PRO A 725 13.26 -43.08 -10.25
CA PRO A 725 13.47 -44.13 -11.28
C PRO A 725 12.82 -43.76 -12.63
N ASP A 726 11.67 -43.12 -12.61
CA ASP A 726 10.89 -42.74 -13.77
C ASP A 726 10.34 -41.32 -13.66
N ARG A 727 9.79 -40.84 -14.78
CA ARG A 727 9.26 -39.48 -14.91
C ARG A 727 8.05 -39.23 -13.99
N ASP A 728 7.14 -40.19 -13.90
CA ASP A 728 5.93 -40.05 -13.10
C ASP A 728 6.24 -39.97 -11.60
N GLN A 729 7.27 -40.67 -11.14
CA GLN A 729 7.75 -40.55 -9.77
C GLN A 729 8.49 -39.23 -9.54
N ALA A 730 9.23 -38.75 -10.54
CA ALA A 730 9.89 -37.47 -10.47
C ALA A 730 8.87 -36.30 -10.36
N GLU A 731 7.80 -36.32 -11.14
CA GLU A 731 6.72 -35.34 -11.10
C GLU A 731 6.04 -35.35 -9.72
N ARG A 732 5.70 -36.52 -9.20
CA ARG A 732 5.12 -36.62 -7.84
C ARG A 732 6.06 -36.14 -6.74
N ALA A 733 7.35 -36.45 -6.85
CA ALA A 733 8.35 -36.02 -5.89
C ALA A 733 8.56 -34.49 -5.93
N MET A 734 8.54 -33.90 -7.13
CA MET A 734 8.62 -32.46 -7.30
C MET A 734 7.38 -31.77 -6.75
N GLU A 735 6.18 -32.28 -7.02
CA GLU A 735 4.94 -31.71 -6.49
C GLU A 735 4.91 -31.74 -4.95
N ALA A 736 5.30 -32.89 -4.34
CA ALA A 736 5.42 -32.99 -2.89
C ALA A 736 6.44 -32.01 -2.31
N GLY A 737 7.59 -31.87 -2.97
CA GLY A 737 8.61 -30.95 -2.55
C GLY A 737 8.21 -29.48 -2.71
N ILE A 738 7.44 -29.11 -3.75
CA ILE A 738 6.88 -27.75 -3.92
C ILE A 738 5.94 -27.44 -2.76
N LYS A 739 5.05 -28.37 -2.44
CA LYS A 739 4.12 -28.19 -1.34
C LYS A 739 4.85 -27.96 -0.01
N GLU A 740 5.84 -28.79 0.29
CA GLU A 740 6.66 -28.66 1.50
C GLU A 740 7.42 -27.32 1.54
N ALA A 741 7.99 -26.89 0.40
CA ALA A 741 8.69 -25.61 0.29
C ALA A 741 7.75 -24.41 0.51
N ILE A 742 6.54 -24.48 -0.03
CA ILE A 742 5.53 -23.44 0.16
C ILE A 742 5.08 -23.38 1.63
N GLU A 743 4.84 -24.52 2.27
CA GLU A 743 4.48 -24.60 3.68
C GLU A 743 5.58 -24.00 4.60
N GLU A 744 6.85 -24.23 4.26
CA GLU A 744 8.00 -23.67 5.01
C GLU A 744 8.08 -22.14 4.92
N ILE A 745 7.80 -21.57 3.76
CA ILE A 745 7.93 -20.13 3.55
C ILE A 745 6.64 -19.35 3.84
N ALA A 746 5.48 -20.01 3.87
CA ALA A 746 4.18 -19.39 4.06
C ALA A 746 4.07 -18.48 5.30
N PRO A 747 4.64 -18.82 6.46
CA PRO A 747 4.59 -17.95 7.65
C PRO A 747 5.34 -16.63 7.49
N HIS A 748 6.22 -16.53 6.50
CA HIS A 748 7.17 -15.42 6.34
C HIS A 748 6.89 -14.54 5.13
N ILE A 749 5.91 -14.90 4.29
CA ILE A 749 5.67 -14.26 3.00
C ILE A 749 4.17 -13.98 2.83
N HIS A 750 3.87 -12.83 2.23
CA HIS A 750 2.49 -12.44 1.92
C HIS A 750 1.81 -13.47 0.98
N PRO A 751 0.52 -13.81 1.16
CA PRO A 751 -0.20 -14.80 0.35
C PRO A 751 -0.10 -14.62 -1.16
N GLY A 752 -0.13 -13.37 -1.65
CA GLY A 752 0.06 -13.06 -3.07
C GLY A 752 1.46 -13.41 -3.61
N GLN A 753 2.49 -13.35 -2.74
CA GLN A 753 3.84 -13.80 -3.09
C GLN A 753 3.94 -15.32 -3.12
N LEU A 754 3.24 -16.00 -2.21
CA LEU A 754 3.20 -17.47 -2.19
C LEU A 754 2.67 -18.02 -3.51
N THR A 755 1.57 -17.48 -4.02
CA THR A 755 0.99 -17.86 -5.31
C THR A 755 1.98 -17.69 -6.46
N ARG A 756 2.76 -16.60 -6.43
CA ARG A 756 3.79 -16.34 -7.44
C ARG A 756 4.95 -17.33 -7.34
N VAL A 757 5.41 -17.63 -6.12
CA VAL A 757 6.48 -18.59 -5.88
C VAL A 757 6.02 -19.99 -6.29
N ASP A 758 4.83 -20.41 -5.90
CA ASP A 758 4.24 -21.70 -6.29
C ASP A 758 4.22 -21.84 -7.82
N ARG A 759 3.68 -20.83 -8.52
CA ARG A 759 3.64 -20.84 -9.99
C ARG A 759 5.03 -20.91 -10.61
N ALA A 760 6.00 -20.15 -10.08
CA ALA A 760 7.37 -20.15 -10.58
C ALA A 760 8.06 -21.51 -10.35
N LEU A 761 7.82 -22.14 -9.19
CA LEU A 761 8.34 -23.47 -8.89
C LEU A 761 7.74 -24.54 -9.80
N ARG A 762 6.45 -24.48 -10.10
CA ARG A 762 5.79 -25.41 -11.03
C ARG A 762 6.34 -25.28 -12.45
N ILE A 763 6.47 -24.07 -12.96
CA ILE A 763 7.07 -23.82 -14.28
C ILE A 763 8.52 -24.32 -14.34
N ALA A 764 9.28 -24.17 -13.27
CA ALA A 764 10.64 -24.64 -13.20
C ALA A 764 10.73 -26.18 -13.05
N ALA A 765 9.76 -26.80 -12.36
CA ALA A 765 9.75 -28.24 -12.09
C ALA A 765 9.75 -29.05 -13.39
N ASP A 766 8.85 -28.75 -14.30
CA ASP A 766 8.76 -29.44 -15.60
C ASP A 766 10.08 -29.40 -16.36
N ARG A 767 10.72 -28.23 -16.34
CA ARG A 767 12.00 -28.01 -17.02
C ARG A 767 13.17 -28.73 -16.35
N TRP A 768 13.18 -28.80 -15.03
CA TRP A 768 14.19 -29.58 -14.30
C TRP A 768 14.02 -31.08 -14.53
N ILE A 769 12.78 -31.56 -14.58
CA ILE A 769 12.48 -32.96 -14.92
C ILE A 769 12.93 -33.27 -16.35
N ASP A 770 12.52 -32.48 -17.32
CA ASP A 770 12.91 -32.67 -18.73
C ASP A 770 14.42 -32.72 -18.90
N ARG A 771 15.14 -31.82 -18.23
CA ARG A 771 16.59 -31.80 -18.30
C ARG A 771 17.23 -33.01 -17.61
N GLU A 772 16.75 -33.37 -16.43
CA GLU A 772 17.28 -34.51 -15.69
C GLU A 772 17.18 -35.78 -16.52
N PHE A 773 16.00 -36.06 -17.08
CA PHE A 773 15.80 -37.24 -17.93
C PHE A 773 16.58 -37.15 -19.24
N GLY A 774 16.72 -35.97 -19.84
CA GLY A 774 17.56 -35.75 -20.99
C GLY A 774 19.05 -36.02 -20.72
N LEU A 775 19.55 -35.58 -19.55
CA LEU A 775 20.94 -35.87 -19.12
C LEU A 775 21.14 -37.38 -18.88
N ARG A 776 20.16 -38.05 -18.31
CA ARG A 776 20.21 -39.51 -18.10
C ARG A 776 20.31 -40.28 -19.41
N GLU A 777 19.49 -39.90 -20.37
CA GLU A 777 19.53 -40.54 -21.71
C GLU A 777 20.86 -40.26 -22.39
N MET A 778 21.32 -39.03 -22.36
CA MET A 778 22.56 -38.58 -22.98
C MET A 778 23.82 -39.29 -22.47
N TRP A 779 23.89 -39.47 -21.14
CA TRP A 779 25.06 -40.06 -20.48
C TRP A 779 24.84 -41.50 -20.01
N ASN A 780 23.72 -42.10 -20.36
CA ASN A 780 23.32 -43.41 -19.90
C ASN A 780 23.43 -43.58 -18.36
N LEU A 781 22.89 -42.57 -17.64
CA LEU A 781 22.98 -42.47 -16.19
C LEU A 781 21.95 -43.38 -15.51
N THR A 782 22.37 -43.99 -14.43
CA THR A 782 21.47 -44.61 -13.47
C THR A 782 21.27 -43.70 -12.26
N PRO A 783 20.23 -43.90 -11.43
CA PRO A 783 20.04 -43.10 -10.22
C PRO A 783 21.24 -43.10 -9.26
N ASN A 784 22.09 -44.10 -9.30
CA ASN A 784 23.31 -44.20 -8.49
C ASN A 784 24.42 -43.24 -8.90
N ASN A 785 24.38 -42.72 -10.14
CA ASN A 785 25.37 -41.79 -10.67
C ASN A 785 25.11 -40.36 -10.21
N VAL A 786 23.94 -40.06 -9.63
CA VAL A 786 23.52 -38.72 -9.23
C VAL A 786 23.44 -38.63 -7.71
N LYS A 787 24.17 -37.71 -7.13
CA LYS A 787 24.18 -37.45 -5.70
C LYS A 787 23.75 -35.99 -5.42
N HIS A 788 22.87 -35.80 -4.46
CA HIS A 788 22.40 -34.48 -4.04
C HIS A 788 23.10 -34.00 -2.77
N HIS A 789 23.25 -32.71 -2.66
CA HIS A 789 23.87 -32.03 -1.51
C HIS A 789 25.28 -32.54 -1.14
N VAL A 790 26.11 -32.77 -2.15
CA VAL A 790 27.43 -33.34 -1.97
C VAL A 790 28.43 -32.28 -1.51
N PRO A 791 29.06 -32.45 -0.35
CA PRO A 791 30.12 -31.53 0.07
C PRO A 791 31.36 -31.67 -0.81
N LEU A 792 32.02 -30.57 -1.05
CA LEU A 792 33.35 -30.58 -1.69
C LEU A 792 34.36 -31.15 -0.69
N GLY A 793 34.91 -32.31 -0.98
CA GLY A 793 35.74 -33.15 -0.08
C GLY A 793 35.17 -34.56 -0.05
N ASP A 794 35.96 -35.55 0.33
CA ASP A 794 35.48 -36.91 0.50
C ASP A 794 34.76 -37.10 1.84
N GLU A 795 34.12 -38.26 2.00
CA GLU A 795 33.44 -38.65 3.24
C GLU A 795 34.39 -38.73 4.45
N SER A 796 35.73 -38.77 4.20
CA SER A 796 36.77 -38.75 5.19
C SER A 796 37.15 -37.37 5.71
N GLY A 797 36.47 -36.30 5.21
CA GLY A 797 36.66 -34.90 5.62
C GLY A 797 37.85 -34.21 4.98
N THR A 798 38.40 -34.72 3.89
CA THR A 798 39.48 -34.05 3.15
C THR A 798 38.94 -32.78 2.52
N ARG A 799 39.32 -31.64 3.06
CA ARG A 799 38.91 -30.31 2.64
C ARG A 799 39.65 -29.95 1.37
N SER A 800 39.01 -29.25 0.46
CA SER A 800 39.67 -28.75 -0.74
C SER A 800 40.63 -27.63 -0.36
N ARG A 801 41.88 -27.80 -0.69
CA ARG A 801 42.97 -26.90 -0.35
C ARG A 801 43.60 -26.26 -1.55
N ILE A 802 43.82 -24.98 -1.50
CA ILE A 802 44.60 -24.24 -2.47
C ILE A 802 45.84 -23.66 -1.73
N THR A 803 47.01 -23.90 -2.28
CA THR A 803 48.26 -23.34 -1.75
C THR A 803 48.56 -22.07 -2.55
N LEU A 804 48.67 -20.96 -1.87
CA LEU A 804 49.03 -19.66 -2.41
C LEU A 804 50.52 -19.55 -2.70
N LYS A 805 50.94 -18.55 -3.48
CA LYS A 805 52.38 -18.27 -3.73
C LYS A 805 53.13 -17.93 -2.49
N SER A 806 52.48 -17.29 -1.51
CA SER A 806 52.98 -17.01 -0.17
C SER A 806 53.24 -18.25 0.69
N GLY A 807 52.94 -19.45 0.18
CA GLY A 807 53.01 -20.70 0.93
C GLY A 807 51.82 -20.94 1.88
N ARG A 808 50.92 -20.01 2.00
CA ARG A 808 49.70 -20.17 2.81
C ARG A 808 48.75 -21.14 2.17
N LYS A 809 48.02 -21.89 2.99
CA LYS A 809 47.02 -22.86 2.57
C LYS A 809 45.63 -22.33 2.89
N LEU A 810 44.78 -22.17 1.88
CA LEU A 810 43.37 -21.86 2.03
C LEU A 810 42.56 -23.15 1.96
N GLU A 811 41.71 -23.36 2.94
CA GLU A 811 40.77 -24.46 2.94
C GLU A 811 39.37 -23.94 2.56
N PHE A 812 38.71 -24.60 1.64
CA PHE A 812 37.38 -24.21 1.18
C PHE A 812 36.34 -25.24 1.58
N LYS A 813 35.16 -24.73 2.06
CA LYS A 813 33.95 -25.47 2.34
C LYS A 813 32.91 -25.13 1.29
N TYR A 814 32.59 -26.10 0.47
CA TYR A 814 31.55 -25.93 -0.55
C TYR A 814 30.65 -27.17 -0.61
N ARG A 815 29.41 -27.00 -1.07
CA ARG A 815 28.46 -28.09 -1.22
C ARG A 815 27.76 -27.91 -2.56
N PHE A 816 27.84 -28.92 -3.42
CA PHE A 816 27.10 -28.96 -4.67
C PHE A 816 25.64 -29.28 -4.42
N ASP A 817 24.76 -28.63 -5.14
CA ASP A 817 23.35 -28.99 -5.10
C ASP A 817 23.16 -30.38 -5.67
N THR A 818 23.82 -30.68 -6.77
CA THR A 818 23.88 -32.00 -7.38
C THR A 818 25.28 -32.28 -7.93
N LEU A 819 25.77 -33.50 -7.76
CA LEU A 819 27.01 -34.00 -8.37
C LEU A 819 26.68 -35.22 -9.21
N ILE A 820 27.00 -35.18 -10.50
CA ILE A 820 26.83 -36.26 -11.43
C ILE A 820 28.19 -36.89 -11.69
N GLN A 821 28.32 -38.19 -11.46
CA GLN A 821 29.54 -38.93 -11.69
C GLN A 821 29.37 -39.82 -12.93
N ILE A 822 30.10 -39.50 -13.97
CA ILE A 822 30.20 -40.30 -15.18
C ILE A 822 31.56 -40.98 -15.23
N PRO A 823 31.77 -42.09 -15.95
CA PRO A 823 33.05 -42.81 -16.02
C PRO A 823 34.25 -41.91 -16.37
N GLU A 824 34.01 -40.87 -17.20
CA GLU A 824 35.05 -40.02 -17.75
C GLU A 824 35.21 -38.72 -17.02
N ALA A 825 34.21 -38.28 -16.15
CA ALA A 825 34.25 -36.94 -15.50
C ALA A 825 33.32 -36.82 -14.32
N SER A 826 33.57 -35.79 -13.49
CA SER A 826 32.64 -35.30 -12.47
C SER A 826 31.99 -34.00 -12.91
N VAL A 827 30.65 -33.96 -12.90
CA VAL A 827 29.88 -32.76 -13.26
C VAL A 827 29.13 -32.23 -12.04
N GLY A 828 29.54 -31.07 -11.56
CA GLY A 828 28.83 -30.33 -10.52
C GLY A 828 27.66 -29.55 -11.13
N VAL A 829 26.48 -29.61 -10.54
CA VAL A 829 25.32 -28.79 -10.92
C VAL A 829 24.95 -27.87 -9.80
N GLN A 830 24.73 -26.61 -10.14
CA GLN A 830 24.30 -25.59 -9.23
C GLN A 830 23.04 -24.90 -9.77
N TYR A 831 21.99 -24.85 -8.95
CA TYR A 831 20.73 -24.24 -9.32
C TYR A 831 20.66 -22.78 -8.85
N GLY A 832 20.16 -21.88 -9.70
CA GLY A 832 20.08 -20.49 -9.40
C GLY A 832 19.00 -19.75 -10.17
N ARG A 833 18.69 -18.53 -9.76
CA ARG A 833 17.70 -17.66 -10.42
C ARG A 833 18.22 -17.08 -11.73
N SER A 834 19.46 -16.67 -11.75
CA SER A 834 20.10 -16.02 -12.87
C SER A 834 21.46 -16.64 -13.14
N ASN A 835 21.85 -16.60 -14.41
CA ASN A 835 23.18 -17.04 -14.79
C ASN A 835 24.22 -16.01 -14.28
N PRO A 836 25.17 -16.42 -13.42
CA PRO A 836 26.14 -15.50 -12.83
C PRO A 836 27.07 -14.87 -13.86
N ILE A 837 27.16 -15.43 -15.05
CA ILE A 837 28.09 -15.00 -16.11
C ILE A 837 27.36 -14.22 -17.24
N LYS A 838 26.05 -14.35 -17.37
CA LYS A 838 25.25 -13.73 -18.45
C LYS A 838 25.22 -12.20 -18.41
N SER A 839 25.61 -11.60 -17.32
CA SER A 839 25.64 -10.16 -17.14
C SER A 839 26.96 -9.48 -17.55
N ALA A 840 27.97 -10.22 -17.99
CA ALA A 840 29.13 -9.67 -18.69
C ALA A 840 28.80 -9.60 -20.19
N GLY A 841 28.80 -8.40 -20.76
CA GLY A 841 28.43 -8.14 -22.14
C GLY A 841 28.96 -9.22 -23.11
N ALA A 842 28.04 -9.79 -23.86
CA ALA A 842 28.30 -11.02 -24.61
C ALA A 842 29.10 -10.82 -25.89
N ASP A 843 29.46 -9.57 -26.22
CA ASP A 843 29.95 -9.19 -27.57
C ASP A 843 31.35 -8.60 -27.60
N ASP A 844 32.12 -8.67 -26.50
CA ASP A 844 33.51 -8.22 -26.54
C ASP A 844 34.43 -9.37 -26.90
N ASP A 845 34.77 -9.45 -28.19
CA ASP A 845 35.87 -10.26 -28.76
C ASP A 845 37.28 -9.74 -28.30
N SER A 846 37.34 -8.69 -27.52
CA SER A 846 38.58 -8.22 -26.89
C SER A 846 38.98 -9.19 -25.78
N GLY A 847 40.08 -9.89 -25.96
CA GLY A 847 40.65 -10.92 -25.08
C GLY A 847 41.00 -10.45 -23.64
N SER A 848 40.33 -9.46 -23.07
CA SER A 848 40.45 -9.05 -21.68
C SER A 848 39.61 -9.96 -20.80
N VAL A 849 40.08 -10.24 -19.60
CA VAL A 849 39.51 -11.18 -18.60
C VAL A 849 38.31 -10.56 -17.87
N PRO A 850 37.14 -10.43 -18.50
CA PRO A 850 36.01 -9.70 -17.86
C PRO A 850 35.33 -10.49 -16.77
N LEU A 851 35.69 -11.77 -16.59
CA LEU A 851 35.02 -12.69 -15.66
C LEU A 851 35.33 -12.44 -14.18
N LEU A 852 36.42 -11.77 -13.88
CA LEU A 852 36.90 -11.60 -12.48
C LEU A 852 36.39 -10.32 -11.79
N ASP A 853 35.84 -9.40 -12.55
CA ASP A 853 35.32 -8.13 -12.01
C ASP A 853 33.99 -8.31 -11.25
N ARG A 854 33.42 -9.52 -11.30
CA ARG A 854 32.15 -9.83 -10.63
C ARG A 854 32.31 -10.97 -9.63
N PRO A 855 31.88 -10.79 -8.39
CA PRO A 855 31.97 -11.77 -7.32
C PRO A 855 31.37 -13.12 -7.66
N SER A 856 30.22 -13.13 -8.33
CA SER A 856 29.54 -14.36 -8.72
C SER A 856 30.30 -15.16 -9.79
N ALA A 857 30.94 -14.47 -10.73
CA ALA A 857 31.75 -15.11 -11.75
C ALA A 857 33.05 -15.67 -11.16
N PHE A 858 33.68 -14.91 -10.23
CA PHE A 858 34.83 -15.37 -9.49
C PHE A 858 34.52 -16.62 -8.64
N GLU A 859 33.40 -16.62 -7.91
CA GLU A 859 32.89 -17.77 -7.14
C GLU A 859 32.79 -19.01 -8.04
N CYS A 860 32.20 -18.86 -9.21
CA CYS A 860 32.04 -19.95 -10.16
C CYS A 860 33.34 -20.54 -10.66
N VAL A 861 34.29 -19.67 -11.02
CA VAL A 861 35.63 -20.11 -11.49
C VAL A 861 36.40 -20.78 -10.36
N LEU A 862 36.34 -20.22 -9.14
CA LEU A 862 36.97 -20.83 -7.96
C LEU A 862 36.39 -22.20 -7.65
N VAL A 863 35.07 -22.37 -7.68
CA VAL A 863 34.41 -23.69 -7.47
C VAL A 863 34.81 -24.67 -8.55
N MET A 864 34.92 -24.20 -9.80
CA MET A 864 35.39 -25.04 -10.91
C MET A 864 36.85 -25.49 -10.69
N MET A 865 37.73 -24.59 -10.26
CA MET A 865 39.12 -24.95 -9.94
C MET A 865 39.24 -25.96 -8.81
N LEU A 866 38.39 -25.82 -7.77
CA LEU A 866 38.33 -26.74 -6.64
C LEU A 866 37.83 -28.13 -7.07
N LEU A 867 36.84 -28.17 -7.98
CA LEU A 867 36.32 -29.43 -8.54
C LEU A 867 37.37 -30.10 -9.44
N ALA A 868 38.05 -29.30 -10.28
CA ALA A 868 39.13 -29.76 -11.16
C ALA A 868 40.37 -30.28 -10.39
N GLY A 869 40.67 -29.75 -9.24
CA GLY A 869 41.70 -30.27 -8.34
C GLY A 869 41.41 -31.68 -7.84
N ARG A 870 40.16 -32.10 -7.85
CA ARG A 870 39.70 -33.45 -7.50
C ARG A 870 39.65 -34.40 -8.72
N ASP A 871 39.20 -33.87 -9.83
CA ASP A 871 39.02 -34.59 -11.07
C ASP A 871 39.44 -33.70 -12.27
N LYS A 872 40.49 -34.10 -13.01
CA LYS A 872 41.01 -33.27 -14.12
C LYS A 872 39.98 -33.08 -15.25
N ASN A 873 39.03 -33.99 -15.37
CA ASN A 873 37.96 -33.94 -16.36
C ASN A 873 36.64 -33.48 -15.68
N ALA A 874 36.65 -32.31 -15.07
CA ALA A 874 35.49 -31.80 -14.38
C ALA A 874 34.75 -30.71 -15.18
N ALA A 875 33.46 -30.63 -15.02
CA ALA A 875 32.62 -29.54 -15.53
C ALA A 875 31.67 -29.05 -14.43
N LEU A 876 31.32 -27.77 -14.50
CA LEU A 876 30.34 -27.14 -13.62
C LEU A 876 29.20 -26.59 -14.47
N LEU A 877 27.99 -27.00 -14.17
CA LEU A 877 26.79 -26.54 -14.84
C LEU A 877 26.01 -25.60 -13.90
N PHE A 878 25.70 -24.41 -14.41
CA PHE A 878 24.80 -23.47 -13.76
C PHE A 878 23.44 -23.54 -14.42
N ASP A 879 22.46 -23.90 -13.66
CA ASP A 879 21.10 -23.96 -14.14
C ASP A 879 20.27 -22.83 -13.57
N SER A 880 19.82 -21.95 -14.45
CA SER A 880 18.87 -20.88 -14.15
C SER A 880 17.53 -21.15 -14.84
N GLN A 881 16.53 -20.33 -14.51
CA GLN A 881 15.19 -20.42 -15.14
C GLN A 881 15.24 -20.32 -16.69
N ALA A 882 16.23 -19.65 -17.25
CA ALA A 882 16.29 -19.37 -18.68
C ALA A 882 17.37 -20.13 -19.43
N THR A 883 18.52 -20.41 -18.80
CA THR A 883 19.69 -20.93 -19.50
C THR A 883 20.53 -21.85 -18.62
N THR A 884 21.18 -22.82 -19.21
CA THR A 884 22.24 -23.61 -18.58
C THR A 884 23.59 -23.16 -19.13
N LEU A 885 24.52 -22.83 -18.24
CA LEU A 885 25.88 -22.45 -18.59
C LEU A 885 26.83 -23.52 -18.09
N GLY A 886 27.76 -23.95 -18.95
CA GLY A 886 28.83 -24.87 -18.56
C GLY A 886 30.18 -24.17 -18.45
N LEU A 887 30.99 -24.55 -17.46
CA LEU A 887 32.39 -24.21 -17.30
C LEU A 887 33.21 -25.48 -17.29
N SER A 888 34.36 -25.47 -18.00
CA SER A 888 35.32 -26.57 -18.02
C SER A 888 36.74 -26.05 -17.98
N VAL A 889 37.65 -26.80 -17.37
CA VAL A 889 39.08 -26.43 -17.32
C VAL A 889 39.84 -26.67 -18.63
N ILE A 890 39.36 -27.51 -19.52
CA ILE A 890 40.18 -28.12 -20.57
C ILE A 890 40.11 -27.40 -21.91
N ALA A 891 39.06 -26.67 -22.27
CA ALA A 891 38.97 -26.07 -23.60
C ALA A 891 37.99 -24.94 -23.76
N ASP A 892 38.18 -24.12 -24.77
CA ASP A 892 37.20 -23.11 -25.24
C ASP A 892 35.96 -23.77 -25.91
N ASP A 893 36.10 -25.03 -26.24
CA ASP A 893 35.05 -25.90 -26.81
C ASP A 893 34.34 -26.70 -25.73
N VAL A 894 33.11 -27.16 -26.07
CA VAL A 894 32.38 -28.12 -25.24
C VAL A 894 33.22 -29.35 -25.04
N PRO A 895 33.55 -29.75 -23.82
CA PRO A 895 34.33 -31.00 -23.61
C PRO A 895 33.68 -32.17 -24.32
N SER A 896 34.52 -33.10 -24.84
CA SER A 896 34.03 -34.21 -25.65
C SER A 896 32.97 -35.07 -24.96
N PHE A 897 33.07 -35.21 -23.63
CA PHE A 897 32.11 -35.93 -22.80
C PHE A 897 30.77 -35.20 -22.62
N LEU A 898 30.71 -33.89 -22.91
CA LEU A 898 29.51 -33.10 -22.92
C LEU A 898 28.90 -32.88 -24.32
N LYS A 899 29.57 -33.35 -25.39
CA LYS A 899 29.04 -33.30 -26.74
C LYS A 899 27.93 -34.35 -26.90
N ALA A 900 26.69 -33.90 -26.91
CA ALA A 900 25.51 -34.75 -27.04
C ALA A 900 25.07 -34.94 -28.49
N LYS A 901 24.35 -36.04 -28.74
CA LYS A 901 23.68 -36.28 -30.03
C LYS A 901 22.53 -35.27 -30.30
N HIS A 902 21.95 -34.64 -29.25
CA HIS A 902 20.87 -33.66 -29.37
C HIS A 902 21.09 -32.51 -28.39
N PRO A 903 22.10 -31.64 -28.60
CA PRO A 903 22.39 -30.56 -27.67
C PRO A 903 21.26 -29.54 -27.53
N GLU A 904 20.42 -29.36 -28.56
CA GLU A 904 19.35 -28.35 -28.59
C GLU A 904 18.21 -28.63 -27.60
N VAL A 905 17.97 -29.89 -27.25
CA VAL A 905 16.90 -30.28 -26.31
C VAL A 905 17.27 -29.96 -24.85
N ILE A 906 18.56 -30.11 -24.50
CA ILE A 906 19.03 -30.01 -23.12
C ILE A 906 19.57 -28.63 -22.84
N PHE A 907 20.19 -28.01 -23.82
CA PHE A 907 20.89 -26.74 -23.73
C PHE A 907 20.36 -25.78 -24.80
N LYS A 908 19.23 -25.19 -24.67
CA LYS A 908 18.60 -24.27 -25.64
C LYS A 908 19.42 -23.00 -25.98
N GLN A 909 20.34 -22.61 -25.12
CA GLN A 909 21.31 -21.52 -25.38
C GLN A 909 22.63 -21.86 -24.69
N GLN A 910 23.55 -22.47 -25.35
CA GLN A 910 24.80 -22.93 -24.78
C GLN A 910 25.89 -21.89 -24.89
N ARG A 911 26.60 -21.66 -23.80
CA ARG A 911 27.92 -21.07 -23.80
C ARG A 911 28.77 -21.85 -22.83
N PHE A 912 29.69 -22.67 -23.32
CA PHE A 912 30.79 -23.23 -22.56
C PHE A 912 31.97 -22.27 -22.67
N ARG A 913 32.60 -21.96 -21.54
CA ARG A 913 33.87 -21.23 -21.49
C ARG A 913 34.92 -22.08 -20.82
N GLY A 914 36.07 -22.24 -21.50
CA GLY A 914 37.23 -22.83 -20.91
C GLY A 914 37.87 -21.92 -19.88
N VAL A 915 38.30 -22.48 -18.75
CA VAL A 915 39.07 -21.78 -17.74
C VAL A 915 40.54 -21.85 -18.13
N ARG A 916 41.02 -20.87 -18.89
CA ARG A 916 42.42 -20.83 -19.39
C ARG A 916 43.40 -20.58 -18.25
N ASN A 917 44.67 -20.95 -18.45
CA ASN A 917 45.76 -20.74 -17.46
C ASN A 917 45.90 -19.26 -17.03
N GLU A 918 45.53 -18.33 -17.90
CA GLU A 918 45.51 -16.89 -17.56
C GLU A 918 44.47 -16.56 -16.51
N ILE A 919 43.25 -17.12 -16.63
CA ILE A 919 42.17 -16.98 -15.65
C ILE A 919 42.59 -17.60 -14.33
N ILE A 920 43.21 -18.79 -14.35
CA ILE A 920 43.71 -19.46 -13.15
C ILE A 920 44.77 -18.57 -12.45
N ARG A 921 45.69 -18.00 -13.21
CA ARG A 921 46.71 -17.08 -12.63
C ARG A 921 46.11 -15.83 -12.02
N ALA A 922 45.10 -15.27 -12.69
CA ALA A 922 44.38 -14.10 -12.18
C ALA A 922 43.57 -14.44 -10.92
N VAL A 923 42.89 -15.58 -10.88
CA VAL A 923 42.19 -16.05 -9.68
C VAL A 923 43.15 -16.27 -8.54
N MET A 924 44.32 -16.85 -8.79
CA MET A 924 45.34 -17.05 -7.78
C MET A 924 45.90 -15.73 -7.19
N ALA A 925 46.05 -14.69 -8.02
CA ALA A 925 46.45 -13.37 -7.56
C ALA A 925 45.38 -12.73 -6.67
N VAL A 926 44.12 -12.86 -7.07
CA VAL A 926 42.95 -12.38 -6.34
C VAL A 926 42.79 -13.13 -5.01
N LEU A 927 43.04 -14.45 -4.99
CA LEU A 927 43.05 -15.24 -3.74
C LEU A 927 44.14 -14.77 -2.76
N GLU A 928 45.29 -14.37 -3.25
CA GLU A 928 46.37 -13.83 -2.43
C GLU A 928 45.94 -12.52 -1.74
N SER A 929 45.48 -11.57 -2.51
CA SER A 929 44.98 -10.26 -2.01
C SER A 929 43.78 -10.39 -1.07
N GLY A 930 42.82 -11.25 -1.43
CA GLY A 930 41.66 -11.50 -0.56
C GLY A 930 41.99 -12.18 0.74
N ALA A 931 42.97 -13.09 0.73
CA ALA A 931 43.49 -13.72 1.97
C ALA A 931 44.11 -12.70 2.90
N GLU A 932 44.88 -11.75 2.38
CA GLU A 932 45.44 -10.65 3.17
C GLU A 932 44.37 -9.77 3.78
N SER A 933 43.31 -9.44 2.98
CA SER A 933 42.17 -8.67 3.44
C SER A 933 41.43 -9.37 4.59
N LEU A 934 41.25 -10.68 4.50
CA LEU A 934 40.59 -11.48 5.55
C LEU A 934 41.46 -11.58 6.82
N ILE A 935 42.76 -11.78 6.71
CA ILE A 935 43.68 -11.89 7.85
C ILE A 935 43.82 -10.55 8.58
N SER A 936 43.93 -9.47 7.83
CA SER A 936 44.03 -8.12 8.42
C SER A 936 42.72 -7.65 9.08
N GLY A 937 41.62 -8.31 8.78
CA GLY A 937 40.28 -7.85 9.20
C GLY A 937 39.88 -6.55 8.49
N ASN A 938 40.26 -6.42 7.22
CA ASN A 938 39.94 -5.24 6.44
C ASN A 938 38.41 -5.07 6.32
N MET A 939 37.93 -3.93 6.78
CA MET A 939 36.51 -3.51 6.66
C MET A 939 36.38 -2.24 5.83
N THR A 940 37.34 -1.91 5.00
CA THR A 940 37.25 -0.73 4.14
C THR A 940 36.10 -0.91 3.14
N PRO A 941 35.10 -0.02 3.09
CA PRO A 941 34.08 -0.08 2.09
C PRO A 941 34.67 0.14 0.68
N ASN A 942 34.17 -0.61 -0.28
CA ASN A 942 34.50 -0.44 -1.69
C ASN A 942 33.25 0.06 -2.45
N PRO A 943 33.09 1.38 -2.64
CA PRO A 943 31.91 1.92 -3.31
C PRO A 943 31.81 1.46 -4.76
N GLY A 944 30.64 0.99 -5.17
CA GLY A 944 30.40 0.47 -6.51
C GLY A 944 28.92 0.37 -6.83
N ALA A 945 28.58 -0.18 -7.99
CA ALA A 945 27.20 -0.39 -8.42
C ALA A 945 26.40 -1.32 -7.47
N HIS A 946 27.09 -2.17 -6.72
CA HIS A 946 26.49 -3.04 -5.69
C HIS A 946 25.93 -2.28 -4.48
N CYS A 947 26.30 -1.00 -4.31
CA CYS A 947 25.83 -0.20 -3.19
C CYS A 947 24.34 0.15 -3.29
N ASP A 948 23.78 0.24 -4.50
CA ASP A 948 22.37 0.61 -4.73
C ASP A 948 21.38 -0.41 -4.12
N GLY A 949 21.81 -1.67 -3.99
CA GLY A 949 21.03 -2.74 -3.34
C GLY A 949 21.66 -3.31 -2.07
N CYS A 950 22.61 -2.60 -1.46
CA CYS A 950 23.34 -3.11 -0.32
C CYS A 950 22.54 -3.03 0.98
N SER A 951 22.26 -4.17 1.61
CA SER A 951 21.55 -4.25 2.90
C SER A 951 22.30 -3.57 4.07
N TYR A 952 23.57 -3.22 3.89
CA TYR A 952 24.42 -2.60 4.91
C TYR A 952 24.74 -1.14 4.60
N GLY A 953 24.02 -0.51 3.64
CA GLY A 953 24.27 0.87 3.22
C GLY A 953 24.20 1.85 4.40
N ASP A 954 23.27 1.66 5.30
CA ASP A 954 23.10 2.50 6.49
C ASP A 954 24.25 2.37 7.51
N LEU A 955 24.85 1.20 7.60
CA LEU A 955 26.02 0.97 8.45
C LEU A 955 27.29 1.49 7.77
N CYS A 956 27.39 1.28 6.45
CA CYS A 956 28.57 1.63 5.65
C CYS A 956 28.70 3.13 5.41
N ARG A 957 27.59 3.83 5.18
CA ARG A 957 27.51 5.26 4.84
C ARG A 957 28.27 5.71 3.58
N SER A 958 28.97 4.83 2.89
CA SER A 958 29.70 5.17 1.67
C SER A 958 28.78 5.39 0.46
N ALA A 959 27.59 4.81 0.48
CA ALA A 959 26.58 4.98 -0.57
C ALA A 959 26.07 6.44 -0.70
N HIS A 960 26.12 7.21 0.38
CA HIS A 960 25.71 8.62 0.38
C HIS A 960 26.74 9.58 -0.27
N ARG A 961 27.88 9.07 -0.72
CA ARG A 961 28.92 9.83 -1.45
C ARG A 961 28.84 9.66 -2.97
N GLY A 962 27.67 9.33 -3.52
CA GLY A 962 27.46 9.19 -4.96
C GLY A 962 27.83 10.38 -5.85
N GLY A 963 28.21 11.54 -5.27
CA GLY A 963 28.80 12.66 -5.99
C GLY A 963 30.29 12.49 -6.36
N ALA A 964 31.02 11.60 -5.71
CA ALA A 964 32.46 11.43 -5.96
C ALA A 964 32.80 10.55 -7.19
N LYS A 965 31.80 9.96 -7.85
CA LYS A 965 32.02 9.15 -9.06
C LYS A 965 32.26 9.98 -10.33
N ALA A 966 31.91 11.26 -10.32
CA ALA A 966 32.09 12.14 -11.48
C ALA A 966 33.54 12.64 -11.62
N GLU A 967 34.32 12.65 -10.53
CA GLU A 967 35.68 13.17 -10.57
C GLU A 967 36.79 12.12 -10.78
N ALA A 968 36.46 10.83 -10.63
CA ALA A 968 37.43 9.73 -10.84
C ALA A 968 37.43 9.16 -12.28
N SER A 969 36.60 9.68 -13.16
CA SER A 969 36.49 9.29 -14.58
C SER A 969 36.70 10.47 -15.56
N ALA A 970 37.25 11.60 -15.04
CA ALA A 970 37.71 12.73 -15.88
C ALA A 970 39.24 12.68 -16.05
#